data_77bee22da2e0f41d215567e705f90751
#
_entry.id   77bee22da2e0f41d215567e705f90751
#
_cell.length_a   1.000
_cell.length_b   1.000
_cell.length_c   1.000
_cell.angle_alpha   90.00
_cell.angle_beta   90.00
_cell.angle_gamma   90.00
#
_symmetry.space_group_name_H-M   'P 1'
#
loop_
_entity.id
_entity.type
_entity.pdbx_description
1 polymer ?
#
loop_
_entity_poly.entity_id
_entity_poly.type
_entity_poly.pdbx_seq_one_letter_code
_entity_poly.pdbx_strand_id
1 'polypeptide(L)'
;RSLSLNSKNINLFILKESQKIKNVDLLIGFDSIFKKENKLKKIIINSQENEIKNLLKFIRTYKINIPALYLENSIKKGKIIYDLLIYINEDQSKRIEITGKIKNTELNILKKKIFKDINFDFNYRAKNLQITDLRLKYRNIDFTSKDIQANIKKNLITIKADIENKINLDLLSEIFPHNLKEYFNEKIVFSSSSNFEITFNDKFKIRDYDLKSEIIFNDTNLNLKEINLKKYIKNFDKKIFLDEGKMNLIINKKNKTQLKFKSTYMLDKKDNPKILEIDYAKENDLEKFEIKTDLNSSKIELEQLNFYKNKNKDLFLDLIITKNKNIYEINSLKLFNDNDLFKLKNIKFDKNFKIQDFSLFEAKYYNKENFFNSILISKNKNTIDLIAKNFDLGLNIEKNLKSTNKESFLKLFENLNAIINFDIKLAKIDEEHDLKNLVGRSKIQNNKVIKANLSAKFDEINTFTYNRDQIDGKIVTVIYSDIAKPFVKKFNFIKGFEGGKLDFTSTEINQNISKSELRIYNFKLHDMPALTKLLSLASLQGIADLATGEGIRFNEFDMFFENSKNLIKINEIYALGPAISILMEGYVEKKKLVSLRGSLVPATTINKTIAKIPLLGSILVGDKAGEGVFGVSFKIKGPPKNLDTTVNPIKTLTPRFITRTLEKIKKSK
;
A
#
# COMPACT_ATOMS: atom_id res chain seq x y z
N ARG A 1 -46.62 35.93 57.95
CA ARG A 1 -47.93 35.33 57.65
C ARG A 1 -48.32 35.74 56.23
N SER A 2 -49.02 34.86 55.44
CA SER A 2 -49.46 35.11 54.09
C SER A 2 -50.90 34.64 53.91
N LEU A 3 -51.64 35.32 53.05
CA LEU A 3 -52.98 34.94 52.59
C LEU A 3 -52.86 34.12 51.29
N SER A 4 -53.58 33.02 51.18
CA SER A 4 -53.58 32.17 49.97
C SER A 4 -54.94 32.36 49.28
N LEU A 5 -54.89 32.69 47.97
CA LEU A 5 -56.05 32.67 47.08
C LEU A 5 -55.87 31.49 46.12
N ASN A 6 -56.83 30.55 46.11
CA ASN A 6 -56.77 29.36 45.24
C ASN A 6 -57.94 29.37 44.26
N SER A 7 -57.66 29.05 42.99
CA SER A 7 -58.67 28.82 41.96
C SER A 7 -58.34 27.56 41.18
N LYS A 8 -59.35 26.76 40.84
CA LYS A 8 -59.24 25.43 40.21
C LYS A 8 -59.93 25.36 38.85
N ASN A 9 -59.41 24.54 37.94
CA ASN A 9 -59.98 24.24 36.61
C ASN A 9 -60.29 25.49 35.77
N ILE A 10 -59.33 26.33 35.57
CA ILE A 10 -59.41 27.61 34.88
C ILE A 10 -58.90 27.48 33.43
N ASN A 11 -59.58 28.15 32.50
CA ASN A 11 -59.02 28.45 31.19
C ASN A 11 -58.50 29.88 31.21
N LEU A 12 -57.17 30.01 31.05
CA LEU A 12 -56.55 31.33 30.96
C LEU A 12 -56.50 31.73 29.48
N PHE A 13 -57.06 32.86 29.13
CA PHE A 13 -57.08 33.37 27.76
C PHE A 13 -56.20 34.61 27.64
N ILE A 14 -55.37 34.60 26.60
CA ILE A 14 -54.75 35.83 26.09
C ILE A 14 -55.05 35.92 24.60
N LEU A 15 -55.85 36.90 24.21
CA LEU A 15 -56.42 37.03 22.88
C LEU A 15 -57.21 35.76 22.49
N LYS A 16 -56.82 35.05 21.41
CA LYS A 16 -57.48 33.82 20.93
C LYS A 16 -56.84 32.55 21.47
N GLU A 17 -55.75 32.65 22.23
CA GLU A 17 -55.00 31.47 22.72
C GLU A 17 -55.43 31.17 24.17
N SER A 18 -55.66 29.90 24.45
CA SER A 18 -56.06 29.44 25.80
C SER A 18 -55.10 28.40 26.36
N GLN A 19 -54.95 28.45 27.70
CA GLN A 19 -54.23 27.47 28.47
C GLN A 19 -55.12 26.86 29.52
N LYS A 20 -55.17 25.54 29.58
CA LYS A 20 -55.95 24.81 30.60
C LYS A 20 -55.13 24.72 31.88
N ILE A 21 -55.57 25.31 32.94
CA ILE A 21 -54.92 25.37 34.23
C ILE A 21 -55.71 24.54 35.23
N LYS A 22 -55.03 23.66 35.95
CA LYS A 22 -55.62 22.81 36.98
C LYS A 22 -55.80 23.63 38.26
N ASN A 23 -54.80 24.42 38.64
CA ASN A 23 -54.82 25.18 39.88
C ASN A 23 -53.96 26.45 39.76
N VAL A 24 -54.45 27.56 40.36
CA VAL A 24 -53.67 28.78 40.53
C VAL A 24 -53.74 29.19 42.01
N ASP A 25 -52.57 29.28 42.64
CA ASP A 25 -52.43 29.74 44.02
C ASP A 25 -51.68 31.08 44.05
N LEU A 26 -52.23 32.07 44.63
CA LEU A 26 -51.63 33.39 44.86
C LEU A 26 -51.36 33.57 46.37
N LEU A 27 -50.08 33.77 46.71
CA LEU A 27 -49.66 34.08 48.07
C LEU A 27 -49.40 35.59 48.19
N ILE A 28 -50.21 36.24 49.00
CA ILE A 28 -50.13 37.67 49.28
C ILE A 28 -49.61 37.88 50.72
N GLY A 29 -48.66 38.79 50.89
CA GLY A 29 -48.12 39.12 52.21
C GLY A 29 -49.17 39.76 53.11
N PHE A 30 -49.28 39.31 54.37
CA PHE A 30 -50.29 39.76 55.31
C PHE A 30 -50.21 41.26 55.59
N ASP A 31 -48.98 41.84 55.50
CA ASP A 31 -48.73 43.30 55.66
C ASP A 31 -49.42 44.14 54.55
N SER A 32 -49.80 43.52 53.42
CA SER A 32 -50.52 44.19 52.31
C SER A 32 -51.94 44.54 52.62
N ILE A 33 -52.52 43.90 53.60
CA ILE A 33 -53.95 44.14 54.02
C ILE A 33 -54.04 45.44 54.80
N PHE A 34 -53.02 45.79 55.51
CA PHE A 34 -53.03 46.97 56.40
C PHE A 34 -52.32 48.19 55.80
N LYS A 35 -51.38 47.97 54.89
CA LYS A 35 -50.66 49.01 54.15
C LYS A 35 -51.16 49.03 52.73
N LYS A 36 -51.86 49.97 52.22
CA LYS A 36 -52.47 50.08 50.87
C LYS A 36 -51.54 49.64 49.67
N GLU A 37 -50.58 48.77 49.90
CA GLU A 37 -49.67 48.22 48.93
C GLU A 37 -49.84 46.69 48.82
N ASN A 38 -50.46 46.21 47.76
CA ASN A 38 -50.62 44.78 47.49
C ASN A 38 -49.26 44.15 47.15
N LYS A 39 -48.60 43.47 48.10
CA LYS A 39 -47.35 42.75 47.87
C LYS A 39 -47.62 41.26 47.61
N LEU A 40 -47.82 40.92 46.33
CA LEU A 40 -47.84 39.54 45.87
C LEU A 40 -46.44 38.92 46.09
N LYS A 41 -46.35 37.84 46.90
CA LYS A 41 -45.06 37.19 47.24
C LYS A 41 -44.78 35.96 46.36
N LYS A 42 -45.84 35.22 45.95
CA LYS A 42 -45.66 34.02 45.19
C LYS A 42 -46.89 33.72 44.32
N ILE A 43 -46.64 33.21 43.09
CA ILE A 43 -47.67 32.69 42.21
C ILE A 43 -47.30 31.23 41.92
N ILE A 44 -48.24 30.31 42.10
CA ILE A 44 -48.14 28.91 41.75
C ILE A 44 -49.19 28.63 40.70
N ILE A 45 -48.80 28.07 39.54
CA ILE A 45 -49.70 27.66 38.48
C ILE A 45 -49.37 26.22 38.13
N ASN A 46 -50.34 25.34 38.32
CA ASN A 46 -50.28 23.95 37.91
C ASN A 46 -51.12 23.77 36.63
N SER A 47 -50.52 23.42 35.51
CA SER A 47 -51.29 23.25 34.26
C SER A 47 -51.96 21.90 34.17
N GLN A 48 -53.01 21.81 33.35
CA GLN A 48 -53.44 20.57 32.73
C GLN A 48 -52.61 20.30 31.50
N GLU A 49 -52.85 19.21 30.78
CA GLU A 49 -52.22 18.91 29.49
C GLU A 49 -52.63 19.93 28.43
N ASN A 50 -51.66 20.64 27.87
CA ASN A 50 -51.86 21.66 26.85
C ASN A 50 -51.04 21.33 25.58
N GLU A 51 -51.45 21.87 24.42
CA GLU A 51 -50.66 21.84 23.21
C GLU A 51 -49.46 22.80 23.35
N ILE A 52 -48.24 22.32 23.04
CA ILE A 52 -47.01 23.14 23.15
C ILE A 52 -47.11 24.39 22.28
N LYS A 53 -47.67 24.28 21.07
CA LYS A 53 -47.85 25.40 20.15
C LYS A 53 -48.71 26.52 20.78
N ASN A 54 -49.76 26.15 21.45
CA ASN A 54 -50.62 27.13 22.09
C ASN A 54 -49.92 27.84 23.24
N LEU A 55 -49.11 27.12 24.02
CA LEU A 55 -48.27 27.76 25.05
C LEU A 55 -47.24 28.71 24.44
N LEU A 56 -46.56 28.35 23.36
CA LEU A 56 -45.58 29.19 22.70
C LEU A 56 -46.19 30.45 22.09
N LYS A 57 -47.35 30.34 21.48
CA LYS A 57 -48.13 31.48 21.00
C LYS A 57 -48.57 32.38 22.16
N PHE A 58 -49.05 31.80 23.26
CA PHE A 58 -49.42 32.53 24.47
C PHE A 58 -48.23 33.34 25.02
N ILE A 59 -47.01 32.73 25.16
CA ILE A 59 -45.82 33.41 25.60
C ILE A 59 -45.43 34.55 24.64
N ARG A 60 -45.54 34.32 23.34
CA ARG A 60 -45.19 35.33 22.32
C ARG A 60 -46.12 36.54 22.33
N THR A 61 -47.38 36.32 22.64
CA THR A 61 -48.38 37.42 22.77
C THR A 61 -48.04 38.34 23.94
N TYR A 62 -47.45 37.77 25.00
CA TYR A 62 -47.02 38.57 26.15
C TYR A 62 -45.69 39.30 25.91
N LYS A 63 -44.68 38.63 25.25
CA LYS A 63 -43.38 39.22 24.94
C LYS A 63 -42.83 38.62 23.67
N ILE A 64 -42.48 39.46 22.71
CA ILE A 64 -41.81 39.00 21.49
C ILE A 64 -40.49 38.29 21.86
N ASN A 65 -40.39 37.01 21.48
CA ASN A 65 -39.27 36.14 21.81
C ASN A 65 -38.88 35.32 20.57
N ILE A 66 -37.75 35.63 19.98
CA ILE A 66 -37.26 34.96 18.75
C ILE A 66 -37.10 33.44 18.94
N PRO A 67 -36.50 32.92 20.04
CA PRO A 67 -36.45 31.49 20.31
C PRO A 67 -37.86 30.83 20.36
N ALA A 68 -38.83 31.45 21.01
CA ALA A 68 -40.20 30.91 21.07
C ALA A 68 -40.86 30.86 19.67
N LEU A 69 -40.67 31.87 18.85
CA LEU A 69 -41.13 31.89 17.46
C LEU A 69 -40.49 30.77 16.62
N TYR A 70 -39.18 30.56 16.78
CA TYR A 70 -38.49 29.47 16.09
C TYR A 70 -39.02 28.10 16.50
N LEU A 71 -39.19 27.86 17.80
CA LEU A 71 -39.76 26.60 18.32
C LEU A 71 -41.21 26.40 17.88
N GLU A 72 -42.04 27.46 17.92
CA GLU A 72 -43.43 27.41 17.44
C GLU A 72 -43.52 26.94 15.97
N ASN A 73 -42.63 27.47 15.11
CA ASN A 73 -42.58 27.10 13.70
C ASN A 73 -42.00 25.69 13.47
N SER A 74 -41.12 25.27 14.36
CA SER A 74 -40.45 23.96 14.25
C SER A 74 -41.26 22.80 14.80
N ILE A 75 -42.07 23.03 15.84
CA ILE A 75 -42.95 22.00 16.45
C ILE A 75 -44.13 21.74 15.54
N LYS A 76 -44.38 20.49 15.17
CA LYS A 76 -45.56 20.04 14.41
C LYS A 76 -46.73 19.72 15.32
N LYS A 77 -46.48 18.93 16.36
CA LYS A 77 -47.42 18.52 17.40
C LYS A 77 -46.66 18.28 18.69
N GLY A 78 -47.35 18.24 19.80
CA GLY A 78 -46.76 17.89 21.08
C GLY A 78 -47.57 18.45 22.25
N LYS A 79 -47.45 17.77 23.37
CA LYS A 79 -48.19 18.10 24.59
C LYS A 79 -47.24 18.46 25.72
N ILE A 80 -47.68 19.36 26.60
CA ILE A 80 -46.95 19.81 27.76
C ILE A 80 -47.83 19.86 28.99
N ILE A 81 -47.29 19.44 30.11
CA ILE A 81 -47.81 19.67 31.46
C ILE A 81 -46.70 20.39 32.22
N TYR A 82 -47.03 21.48 32.89
CA TYR A 82 -46.07 22.25 33.65
C TYR A 82 -46.58 22.79 34.96
N ASP A 83 -45.65 22.98 35.89
CA ASP A 83 -45.85 23.69 37.17
C ASP A 83 -44.96 24.93 37.12
N LEU A 84 -45.53 26.10 37.26
CA LEU A 84 -44.83 27.41 37.22
C LEU A 84 -44.87 28.02 38.61
N LEU A 85 -43.71 28.35 39.15
CA LEU A 85 -43.53 29.06 40.40
C LEU A 85 -42.87 30.39 40.12
N ILE A 86 -43.53 31.49 40.51
CA ILE A 86 -43.00 32.83 40.43
C ILE A 86 -42.84 33.37 41.84
N TYR A 87 -41.64 33.64 42.28
CA TYR A 87 -41.33 34.33 43.51
C TYR A 87 -41.13 35.82 43.19
N ILE A 88 -41.75 36.68 43.97
CA ILE A 88 -41.59 38.16 43.86
C ILE A 88 -40.87 38.61 45.14
N ASN A 89 -39.67 39.08 44.96
CA ASN A 89 -38.82 39.58 46.06
C ASN A 89 -39.28 40.99 46.51
N GLU A 90 -38.73 41.47 47.59
CA GLU A 90 -39.05 42.82 48.14
C GLU A 90 -38.62 43.95 47.19
N ASP A 91 -37.55 43.76 46.44
CA ASP A 91 -37.05 44.67 45.40
C ASP A 91 -37.84 44.53 44.06
N GLN A 92 -38.96 43.81 44.07
CA GLN A 92 -39.79 43.46 42.90
C GLN A 92 -39.08 42.60 41.82
N SER A 93 -37.87 42.14 42.05
CA SER A 93 -37.25 41.18 41.18
C SER A 93 -38.01 39.85 41.21
N LYS A 94 -38.13 39.17 40.03
CA LYS A 94 -38.86 37.95 39.88
C LYS A 94 -37.94 36.77 39.71
N ARG A 95 -38.10 35.72 40.53
CA ARG A 95 -37.45 34.42 40.33
C ARG A 95 -38.52 33.46 39.81
N ILE A 96 -38.23 32.86 38.64
CA ILE A 96 -39.10 31.93 37.96
C ILE A 96 -38.53 30.54 38.03
N GLU A 97 -39.32 29.57 38.44
CA GLU A 97 -39.05 28.13 38.41
C GLU A 97 -40.15 27.43 37.64
N ILE A 98 -39.77 26.53 36.69
CA ILE A 98 -40.76 25.80 35.89
C ILE A 98 -40.29 24.35 35.88
N THR A 99 -41.15 23.45 36.29
CA THR A 99 -40.98 22.02 36.12
C THR A 99 -42.07 21.48 35.21
N GLY A 100 -41.81 20.41 34.48
CA GLY A 100 -42.85 19.86 33.63
C GLY A 100 -42.44 18.65 32.81
N LYS A 101 -43.38 18.21 31.98
CA LYS A 101 -43.22 17.06 31.09
C LYS A 101 -43.65 17.43 29.68
N ILE A 102 -42.82 17.06 28.72
CA ILE A 102 -43.10 17.11 27.27
C ILE A 102 -43.44 15.69 26.82
N LYS A 103 -44.52 15.54 26.03
CA LYS A 103 -44.99 14.25 25.54
C LYS A 103 -45.28 14.26 24.05
N ASN A 104 -44.97 13.16 23.38
CA ASN A 104 -45.37 12.86 21.99
C ASN A 104 -45.10 14.02 21.02
N THR A 105 -44.00 14.70 21.20
CA THR A 105 -43.65 15.90 20.41
C THR A 105 -42.98 15.53 19.12
N GLU A 106 -43.33 16.20 18.03
CA GLU A 106 -42.69 16.13 16.73
C GLU A 106 -42.09 17.50 16.40
N LEU A 107 -40.80 17.50 16.12
CA LEU A 107 -40.00 18.69 15.86
C LEU A 107 -39.35 18.60 14.46
N ASN A 108 -39.53 19.64 13.63
CA ASN A 108 -38.93 19.75 12.33
C ASN A 108 -37.93 20.91 12.32
N ILE A 109 -36.63 20.60 12.46
CA ILE A 109 -35.55 21.58 12.47
C ILE A 109 -35.06 21.82 11.03
N LEU A 110 -34.94 23.12 10.66
CA LEU A 110 -34.45 23.55 9.34
C LEU A 110 -35.21 22.96 8.15
N LYS A 111 -36.54 22.66 8.34
CA LYS A 111 -37.43 22.07 7.33
C LYS A 111 -36.96 20.71 6.73
N LYS A 112 -35.92 20.10 7.27
CA LYS A 112 -35.31 18.87 6.72
C LYS A 112 -35.11 17.76 7.75
N LYS A 113 -34.93 18.08 9.04
CA LYS A 113 -34.66 17.09 10.09
C LYS A 113 -35.84 16.93 11.01
N ILE A 114 -36.53 15.80 10.89
CA ILE A 114 -37.77 15.52 11.65
C ILE A 114 -37.43 14.58 12.81
N PHE A 115 -37.61 15.08 14.03
CA PHE A 115 -37.52 14.31 15.26
C PHE A 115 -38.93 13.96 15.72
N LYS A 116 -39.19 12.72 16.07
CA LYS A 116 -40.50 12.20 16.47
C LYS A 116 -40.45 11.61 17.88
N ASP A 117 -41.62 11.38 18.45
CA ASP A 117 -41.81 10.71 19.72
C ASP A 117 -40.95 11.31 20.85
N ILE A 118 -40.76 12.65 20.83
CA ILE A 118 -39.96 13.35 21.81
C ILE A 118 -40.73 13.39 23.12
N ASN A 119 -40.14 12.80 24.17
CA ASN A 119 -40.68 12.76 25.52
C ASN A 119 -39.52 13.08 26.49
N PHE A 120 -39.77 13.97 27.46
CA PHE A 120 -38.78 14.27 28.51
C PHE A 120 -39.45 15.00 29.68
N ASP A 121 -38.81 14.95 30.83
CA ASP A 121 -39.09 15.79 31.98
C ASP A 121 -38.12 16.97 32.01
N PHE A 122 -38.53 18.12 32.48
CA PHE A 122 -37.68 19.29 32.56
C PHE A 122 -37.83 20.08 33.84
N ASN A 123 -36.78 20.74 34.25
CA ASN A 123 -36.70 21.66 35.36
C ASN A 123 -35.90 22.91 34.95
N TYR A 124 -36.53 24.05 35.02
CA TYR A 124 -35.91 25.35 34.77
C TYR A 124 -35.87 26.18 36.03
N ARG A 125 -34.65 26.53 36.49
CA ARG A 125 -34.42 27.36 37.65
C ARG A 125 -33.16 28.20 37.50
N ALA A 126 -33.23 29.48 37.87
CA ALA A 126 -32.05 30.38 37.90
C ALA A 126 -31.22 30.37 36.60
N LYS A 127 -31.89 30.41 35.46
CA LYS A 127 -31.29 30.35 34.11
C LYS A 127 -30.61 29.00 33.76
N ASN A 128 -30.84 27.98 34.55
CA ASN A 128 -30.44 26.58 34.23
C ASN A 128 -31.69 25.81 33.82
N LEU A 129 -31.60 25.12 32.69
CA LEU A 129 -32.58 24.15 32.24
C LEU A 129 -31.97 22.77 32.35
N GLN A 130 -32.60 21.90 33.11
CA GLN A 130 -32.29 20.49 33.17
C GLN A 130 -33.38 19.70 32.47
N ILE A 131 -33.01 18.76 31.63
CA ILE A 131 -33.92 17.83 30.93
C ILE A 131 -33.51 16.43 31.36
N THR A 132 -34.47 15.63 31.85
CA THR A 132 -34.23 14.27 32.27
C THR A 132 -35.10 13.30 31.49
N ASP A 133 -34.67 12.06 31.41
CA ASP A 133 -35.39 10.96 30.76
C ASP A 133 -35.83 11.24 29.32
N LEU A 134 -34.96 11.98 28.55
CA LEU A 134 -35.22 12.24 27.16
C LEU A 134 -35.25 10.95 26.35
N ARG A 135 -36.32 10.80 25.57
CA ARG A 135 -36.45 9.79 24.52
C ARG A 135 -36.91 10.48 23.25
N LEU A 136 -36.31 10.16 22.13
CA LEU A 136 -36.74 10.67 20.83
C LEU A 136 -36.36 9.72 19.71
N LYS A 137 -36.96 9.86 18.55
CA LYS A 137 -36.63 9.16 17.32
C LYS A 137 -36.21 10.12 16.24
N TYR A 138 -35.09 9.78 15.56
CA TYR A 138 -34.69 10.43 14.33
C TYR A 138 -34.41 9.36 13.28
N ARG A 139 -35.07 9.40 12.12
CA ARG A 139 -34.95 8.38 11.07
C ARG A 139 -35.10 6.94 11.59
N ASN A 140 -36.08 6.69 12.46
CA ASN A 140 -36.32 5.40 13.11
C ASN A 140 -35.21 4.90 14.06
N ILE A 141 -34.31 5.77 14.45
CA ILE A 141 -33.29 5.48 15.47
C ILE A 141 -33.75 6.09 16.79
N ASP A 142 -33.68 5.28 17.83
CA ASP A 142 -34.00 5.71 19.19
C ASP A 142 -32.76 6.41 19.81
N PHE A 143 -33.00 7.59 20.36
CA PHE A 143 -32.02 8.35 21.13
C PHE A 143 -32.56 8.52 22.55
N THR A 144 -31.72 8.25 23.52
CA THR A 144 -32.03 8.43 24.93
C THR A 144 -30.97 9.27 25.63
N SER A 145 -31.42 10.06 26.62
CA SER A 145 -30.51 10.79 27.50
C SER A 145 -31.06 10.81 28.90
N LYS A 146 -30.25 10.53 29.91
CA LYS A 146 -30.64 10.60 31.30
C LYS A 146 -30.64 12.03 31.84
N ASP A 147 -29.70 12.84 31.41
CA ASP A 147 -29.55 14.23 31.86
C ASP A 147 -28.98 15.13 30.75
N ILE A 148 -29.68 16.25 30.53
CA ILE A 148 -29.20 17.33 29.65
C ILE A 148 -29.26 18.61 30.48
N GLN A 149 -28.16 19.35 30.51
CA GLN A 149 -28.06 20.61 31.24
C GLN A 149 -27.83 21.75 30.26
N ALA A 150 -28.71 22.74 30.27
CA ALA A 150 -28.52 23.97 29.52
C ALA A 150 -28.36 25.14 30.49
N ASN A 151 -27.22 25.81 30.44
CA ASN A 151 -26.88 26.94 31.29
C ASN A 151 -26.83 28.21 30.46
N ILE A 152 -27.61 29.23 30.91
CA ILE A 152 -27.72 30.52 30.23
C ILE A 152 -26.94 31.59 31.03
N LYS A 153 -25.74 31.98 30.54
CA LYS A 153 -24.91 33.01 31.15
C LYS A 153 -24.68 34.18 30.18
N LYS A 154 -25.13 35.37 30.57
CA LYS A 154 -25.07 36.55 29.69
C LYS A 154 -25.67 36.26 28.33
N ASN A 155 -24.85 36.29 27.27
CA ASN A 155 -25.27 36.06 25.88
C ASN A 155 -24.82 34.67 25.35
N LEU A 156 -24.50 33.70 26.23
CA LEU A 156 -24.07 32.36 25.89
C LEU A 156 -25.04 31.31 26.48
N ILE A 157 -25.33 30.30 25.71
CA ILE A 157 -26.07 29.13 26.11
C ILE A 157 -25.14 27.91 25.95
N THR A 158 -24.79 27.30 27.06
CA THR A 158 -23.98 26.05 27.04
C THR A 158 -24.88 24.86 27.35
N ILE A 159 -24.92 23.89 26.46
CA ILE A 159 -25.68 22.65 26.60
C ILE A 159 -24.69 21.50 26.78
N LYS A 160 -24.87 20.71 27.85
CA LYS A 160 -24.14 19.45 28.11
C LYS A 160 -25.15 18.33 28.11
N ALA A 161 -24.82 17.22 27.45
CA ALA A 161 -25.68 16.05 27.45
C ALA A 161 -24.91 14.76 27.23
N ASP A 162 -25.44 13.69 27.84
CA ASP A 162 -25.05 12.31 27.54
C ASP A 162 -26.18 11.69 26.71
N ILE A 163 -25.83 11.18 25.52
CA ILE A 163 -26.78 10.56 24.59
C ILE A 163 -26.37 9.12 24.33
N GLU A 164 -27.30 8.20 24.54
CA GLU A 164 -27.17 6.81 24.14
C GLU A 164 -28.10 6.54 22.93
N ASN A 165 -27.58 5.76 21.98
CA ASN A 165 -28.34 5.36 20.82
C ASN A 165 -27.81 4.08 20.18
N LYS A 166 -28.62 3.51 19.27
CA LYS A 166 -28.21 2.51 18.32
C LYS A 166 -28.19 3.14 16.94
N ILE A 167 -27.03 3.26 16.34
CA ILE A 167 -26.84 3.95 15.06
C ILE A 167 -26.74 2.91 13.96
N ASN A 168 -27.43 3.14 12.85
CA ASN A 168 -27.23 2.39 11.62
C ASN A 168 -26.17 3.09 10.73
N LEU A 169 -25.79 2.42 9.66
CA LEU A 169 -24.80 2.92 8.71
C LEU A 169 -25.23 4.22 8.01
N ASP A 170 -26.54 4.44 7.81
CA ASP A 170 -27.07 5.65 7.17
C ASP A 170 -26.72 6.91 7.94
N LEU A 171 -26.89 6.88 9.25
CA LEU A 171 -26.58 8.02 10.10
C LEU A 171 -25.06 8.28 10.20
N LEU A 172 -24.25 7.22 10.30
CA LEU A 172 -22.79 7.34 10.28
C LEU A 172 -22.28 7.97 8.98
N SER A 173 -22.89 7.62 7.84
CA SER A 173 -22.53 8.18 6.54
C SER A 173 -22.84 9.68 6.42
N GLU A 174 -23.76 10.22 7.23
CA GLU A 174 -23.99 11.66 7.30
C GLU A 174 -22.94 12.42 8.13
N ILE A 175 -22.33 11.74 9.09
CA ILE A 175 -21.31 12.32 9.98
C ILE A 175 -19.94 12.29 9.33
N PHE A 176 -19.62 11.21 8.63
CA PHE A 176 -18.34 11.00 7.98
C PHE A 176 -18.43 11.35 6.49
N PRO A 177 -17.45 12.12 5.95
CA PRO A 177 -17.48 12.61 4.56
C PRO A 177 -17.28 11.55 3.49
N HIS A 178 -16.98 10.30 3.86
CA HIS A 178 -16.78 9.18 2.95
C HIS A 178 -18.01 8.29 2.91
N ASN A 179 -18.28 7.69 1.75
CA ASN A 179 -19.39 6.75 1.59
C ASN A 179 -19.10 5.43 2.31
N LEU A 180 -19.36 5.37 3.59
CA LEU A 180 -19.10 4.19 4.43
C LEU A 180 -19.84 2.94 3.96
N LYS A 181 -20.94 3.10 3.22
CA LYS A 181 -21.74 1.97 2.67
C LYS A 181 -20.96 1.13 1.65
N GLU A 182 -19.94 1.69 1.01
CA GLU A 182 -19.07 0.93 0.09
C GLU A 182 -18.17 -0.05 0.82
N TYR A 183 -17.83 0.28 2.06
CA TYR A 183 -16.88 -0.49 2.87
C TYR A 183 -17.57 -1.43 3.85
N PHE A 184 -18.73 -1.06 4.41
CA PHE A 184 -19.43 -1.85 5.42
C PHE A 184 -20.68 -2.53 4.89
N ASN A 185 -21.10 -3.61 5.56
CA ASN A 185 -22.38 -4.24 5.28
C ASN A 185 -23.53 -3.34 5.78
N GLU A 186 -24.56 -3.14 4.96
CA GLU A 186 -25.73 -2.28 5.27
C GLU A 186 -26.49 -2.66 6.55
N LYS A 187 -26.36 -3.89 7.03
CA LYS A 187 -27.05 -4.39 8.23
C LYS A 187 -26.34 -4.12 9.55
N ILE A 188 -25.19 -3.47 9.53
CA ILE A 188 -24.45 -3.22 10.76
C ILE A 188 -25.18 -2.24 11.67
N VAL A 189 -25.25 -2.56 12.94
CA VAL A 189 -25.79 -1.72 14.01
C VAL A 189 -24.67 -1.40 14.99
N PHE A 190 -24.49 -0.11 15.23
CA PHE A 190 -23.54 0.42 16.20
C PHE A 190 -24.30 0.88 17.44
N SER A 191 -23.88 0.47 18.63
CA SER A 191 -24.32 1.08 19.87
C SER A 191 -23.38 2.22 20.21
N SER A 192 -23.91 3.41 20.53
CA SER A 192 -23.07 4.53 20.92
C SER A 192 -23.52 5.19 22.20
N SER A 193 -22.55 5.59 23.00
CA SER A 193 -22.68 6.47 24.16
C SER A 193 -21.86 7.72 23.90
N SER A 194 -22.50 8.87 23.86
CA SER A 194 -21.89 10.14 23.45
C SER A 194 -22.11 11.20 24.52
N ASN A 195 -21.02 11.85 24.91
CA ASN A 195 -21.03 13.04 25.76
C ASN A 195 -20.70 14.25 24.89
N PHE A 196 -21.52 15.28 24.93
CA PHE A 196 -21.25 16.52 24.20
C PHE A 196 -21.46 17.78 25.04
N GLU A 197 -20.67 18.78 24.76
CA GLU A 197 -20.82 20.13 25.23
C GLU A 197 -20.85 21.08 24.04
N ILE A 198 -21.93 21.88 23.90
CA ILE A 198 -22.06 22.85 22.81
C ILE A 198 -22.40 24.22 23.41
N THR A 199 -21.67 25.25 22.99
CA THR A 199 -21.92 26.62 23.39
C THR A 199 -22.41 27.44 22.20
N PHE A 200 -23.58 28.08 22.37
CA PHE A 200 -24.19 28.97 21.40
C PHE A 200 -24.13 30.44 21.91
N ASN A 201 -24.14 31.39 20.97
CA ASN A 201 -24.44 32.79 21.33
C ASN A 201 -25.95 33.02 21.35
N ASP A 202 -26.36 34.28 21.67
CA ASP A 202 -27.77 34.74 21.68
C ASP A 202 -28.49 34.60 20.33
N LYS A 203 -27.75 34.49 19.21
CA LYS A 203 -28.29 34.25 17.85
C LYS A 203 -28.26 32.78 17.46
N PHE A 204 -28.07 31.87 18.41
CA PHE A 204 -27.97 30.40 18.19
C PHE A 204 -26.87 29.98 17.23
N LYS A 205 -25.80 30.79 17.07
CA LYS A 205 -24.62 30.37 16.32
C LYS A 205 -23.68 29.62 17.27
N ILE A 206 -23.19 28.48 16.83
CA ILE A 206 -22.22 27.64 17.58
C ILE A 206 -20.92 28.43 17.77
N ARG A 207 -20.53 28.61 19.01
CA ARG A 207 -19.26 29.28 19.43
C ARG A 207 -18.19 28.26 19.77
N ASP A 208 -18.61 27.19 20.41
CA ASP A 208 -17.71 26.10 20.79
C ASP A 208 -18.46 24.77 20.85
N TYR A 209 -17.77 23.67 20.65
CA TYR A 209 -18.30 22.34 20.83
C TYR A 209 -17.18 21.33 21.14
N ASP A 210 -17.51 20.36 21.97
CA ASP A 210 -16.69 19.17 22.28
C ASP A 210 -17.64 17.95 22.26
N LEU A 211 -17.28 16.93 21.48
CA LEU A 211 -18.00 15.67 21.37
C LEU A 211 -17.04 14.53 21.69
N LYS A 212 -17.42 13.70 22.64
CA LYS A 212 -16.75 12.41 22.94
C LYS A 212 -17.78 11.31 22.77
N SER A 213 -17.45 10.31 21.95
CA SER A 213 -18.36 9.21 21.67
C SER A 213 -17.63 7.88 21.77
N GLU A 214 -18.21 6.94 22.49
CA GLU A 214 -17.83 5.54 22.48
C GLU A 214 -18.83 4.79 21.62
N ILE A 215 -18.33 4.09 20.59
CA ILE A 215 -19.14 3.34 19.64
C ILE A 215 -18.68 1.88 19.68
N ILE A 216 -19.61 0.96 19.82
CA ILE A 216 -19.38 -0.47 19.90
C ILE A 216 -20.17 -1.17 18.80
N PHE A 217 -19.56 -2.15 18.16
CA PHE A 217 -20.20 -3.04 17.19
C PHE A 217 -19.66 -4.45 17.29
N ASN A 218 -20.47 -5.41 16.86
CA ASN A 218 -20.10 -6.82 16.78
C ASN A 218 -20.35 -7.31 15.35
N ASP A 219 -19.61 -8.35 14.95
CA ASP A 219 -19.71 -9.10 13.69
C ASP A 219 -20.08 -8.25 12.47
N THR A 220 -19.07 -7.70 11.83
CA THR A 220 -19.23 -6.97 10.56
C THR A 220 -18.16 -7.34 9.56
N ASN A 221 -18.40 -6.97 8.29
CA ASN A 221 -17.45 -7.16 7.21
C ASN A 221 -17.01 -5.81 6.66
N LEU A 222 -15.71 -5.62 6.56
CA LEU A 222 -15.09 -4.51 5.85
C LEU A 222 -14.71 -4.96 4.44
N ASN A 223 -15.28 -4.32 3.41
CA ASN A 223 -14.99 -4.60 2.01
C ASN A 223 -13.91 -3.64 1.49
N LEU A 224 -12.76 -4.17 1.10
CA LEU A 224 -11.62 -3.40 0.58
C LEU A 224 -11.43 -3.67 -0.93
N LYS A 225 -12.47 -3.48 -1.73
CA LYS A 225 -12.49 -3.82 -3.17
C LYS A 225 -11.43 -3.09 -3.98
N GLU A 226 -11.15 -1.84 -3.65
CA GLU A 226 -10.21 -0.97 -4.37
C GLU A 226 -8.73 -1.22 -4.02
N ILE A 227 -8.46 -1.87 -2.87
CA ILE A 227 -7.10 -2.09 -2.40
C ILE A 227 -6.63 -3.47 -2.85
N ASN A 228 -5.63 -3.53 -3.72
CA ASN A 228 -5.06 -4.79 -4.20
C ASN A 228 -4.02 -5.36 -3.22
N LEU A 229 -4.45 -5.71 -1.99
CA LEU A 229 -3.59 -6.36 -1.01
C LEU A 229 -3.22 -7.81 -1.38
N LYS A 230 -3.94 -8.46 -2.28
CA LYS A 230 -3.68 -9.85 -2.72
C LYS A 230 -2.30 -10.02 -3.34
N LYS A 231 -1.71 -8.95 -3.86
CA LYS A 231 -0.33 -8.95 -4.34
C LYS A 231 0.66 -9.31 -3.22
N TYR A 232 0.40 -8.86 -2.00
CA TYR A 232 1.29 -9.05 -0.84
C TYR A 232 0.75 -10.06 0.16
N ILE A 233 -0.59 -10.10 0.37
CA ILE A 233 -1.28 -11.02 1.27
C ILE A 233 -2.05 -12.03 0.42
N LYS A 234 -1.48 -13.20 0.19
CA LYS A 234 -1.99 -14.18 -0.80
C LYS A 234 -3.36 -14.77 -0.44
N ASN A 235 -3.71 -14.84 0.83
CA ASN A 235 -5.01 -15.31 1.31
C ASN A 235 -6.03 -14.18 1.56
N PHE A 236 -5.77 -12.95 1.11
CA PHE A 236 -6.71 -11.84 1.18
C PHE A 236 -7.75 -11.92 0.07
N ASP A 237 -9.03 -11.96 0.45
CA ASP A 237 -10.17 -12.02 -0.49
C ASP A 237 -11.03 -10.75 -0.46
N LYS A 238 -10.39 -9.59 -0.42
CA LYS A 238 -11.04 -8.26 -0.45
C LYS A 238 -12.02 -8.00 0.69
N LYS A 239 -12.11 -8.89 1.66
CA LYS A 239 -12.95 -8.78 2.85
C LYS A 239 -12.13 -9.00 4.11
N ILE A 240 -12.45 -8.24 5.15
CA ILE A 240 -11.96 -8.43 6.50
C ILE A 240 -13.19 -8.57 7.39
N PHE A 241 -13.23 -9.62 8.18
CA PHE A 241 -14.25 -9.82 9.20
C PHE A 241 -13.76 -9.13 10.47
N LEU A 242 -14.61 -8.27 11.05
CA LEU A 242 -14.34 -7.53 12.29
C LEU A 242 -15.33 -7.96 13.36
N ASP A 243 -14.84 -8.14 14.58
CA ASP A 243 -15.68 -8.43 15.73
C ASP A 243 -15.15 -7.72 16.99
N GLU A 244 -15.99 -7.59 18.03
CA GLU A 244 -15.66 -6.89 19.26
C GLU A 244 -15.09 -5.48 19.02
N GLY A 245 -15.69 -4.77 18.06
CA GLY A 245 -15.21 -3.45 17.64
C GLY A 245 -15.58 -2.36 18.64
N LYS A 246 -14.57 -1.60 19.07
CA LYS A 246 -14.70 -0.42 19.92
C LYS A 246 -14.04 0.78 19.27
N MET A 247 -14.76 1.90 19.22
CA MET A 247 -14.30 3.15 18.63
C MET A 247 -14.53 4.30 19.61
N ASN A 248 -13.48 5.02 19.98
CA ASN A 248 -13.55 6.22 20.78
C ASN A 248 -13.28 7.44 19.87
N LEU A 249 -14.27 8.29 19.71
CA LEU A 249 -14.26 9.48 18.85
C LEU A 249 -14.28 10.75 19.68
N ILE A 250 -13.38 11.68 19.40
CA ILE A 250 -13.33 13.01 19.99
C ILE A 250 -13.30 14.03 18.86
N ILE A 251 -14.26 14.98 18.86
CA ILE A 251 -14.34 16.07 17.88
C ILE A 251 -14.52 17.37 18.62
N ASN A 252 -13.73 18.38 18.31
CA ASN A 252 -13.89 19.72 18.89
C ASN A 252 -13.77 20.83 17.83
N LYS A 253 -14.18 22.03 18.22
CA LYS A 253 -14.20 23.21 17.32
C LYS A 253 -12.83 23.63 16.82
N LYS A 254 -11.74 23.29 17.49
CA LYS A 254 -10.37 23.59 17.04
C LYS A 254 -9.95 22.76 15.83
N ASN A 255 -10.91 22.18 15.09
CA ASN A 255 -10.71 21.28 13.96
C ASN A 255 -9.83 20.06 14.31
N LYS A 256 -9.89 19.64 15.59
CA LYS A 256 -9.23 18.42 16.05
C LYS A 256 -10.24 17.29 16.07
N THR A 257 -9.93 16.24 15.34
CA THR A 257 -10.64 14.96 15.39
C THR A 257 -9.65 13.90 15.82
N GLN A 258 -10.01 13.11 16.81
CA GLN A 258 -9.25 11.95 17.25
C GLN A 258 -10.18 10.74 17.27
N LEU A 259 -9.69 9.62 16.75
CA LEU A 259 -10.41 8.37 16.75
C LEU A 259 -9.45 7.26 17.15
N LYS A 260 -9.81 6.51 18.18
CA LYS A 260 -9.12 5.29 18.56
C LYS A 260 -10.04 4.12 18.28
N PHE A 261 -9.60 3.25 17.38
CA PHE A 261 -10.34 2.06 16.98
C PHE A 261 -9.58 0.82 17.42
N LYS A 262 -10.29 -0.11 18.01
CA LYS A 262 -9.78 -1.44 18.37
C LYS A 262 -10.83 -2.48 18.03
N SER A 263 -10.42 -3.56 17.38
CA SER A 263 -11.28 -4.67 16.99
C SER A 263 -10.45 -5.95 16.92
N THR A 264 -11.09 -7.09 17.00
CA THR A 264 -10.53 -8.31 16.46
C THR A 264 -10.83 -8.39 14.96
N TYR A 265 -9.93 -9.02 14.19
CA TYR A 265 -10.14 -9.22 12.77
C TYR A 265 -9.75 -10.62 12.31
N MET A 266 -10.37 -11.07 11.21
CA MET A 266 -10.08 -12.34 10.53
C MET A 266 -10.08 -12.11 9.02
N LEU A 267 -9.19 -12.79 8.30
CA LEU A 267 -9.20 -12.84 6.82
C LEU A 267 -10.16 -13.92 6.30
N ASP A 268 -10.35 -14.97 7.08
CA ASP A 268 -11.34 -16.04 6.89
C ASP A 268 -12.03 -16.27 8.24
N LYS A 269 -13.34 -16.51 8.26
CA LYS A 269 -14.11 -16.79 9.49
C LYS A 269 -13.61 -18.03 10.26
N LYS A 270 -12.81 -18.88 9.61
CA LYS A 270 -12.18 -20.05 10.23
C LYS A 270 -10.83 -19.73 10.89
N ASP A 271 -10.29 -18.53 10.67
CA ASP A 271 -9.02 -18.12 11.30
C ASP A 271 -9.26 -17.70 12.76
N ASN A 272 -8.23 -17.85 13.60
CA ASN A 272 -8.26 -17.30 14.94
C ASN A 272 -8.28 -15.77 14.88
N PRO A 273 -9.14 -15.08 15.62
CA PRO A 273 -9.21 -13.62 15.66
C PRO A 273 -7.86 -13.00 16.05
N LYS A 274 -7.49 -11.90 15.39
CA LYS A 274 -6.27 -11.13 15.63
C LYS A 274 -6.62 -9.69 15.94
N ILE A 275 -5.76 -8.99 16.68
CA ILE A 275 -6.00 -7.62 17.11
C ILE A 275 -5.65 -6.65 15.96
N LEU A 276 -6.55 -5.69 15.74
CA LEU A 276 -6.35 -4.54 14.87
C LEU A 276 -6.59 -3.27 15.70
N GLU A 277 -5.59 -2.42 15.78
CA GLU A 277 -5.68 -1.11 16.43
C GLU A 277 -5.37 -0.01 15.39
N ILE A 278 -6.21 1.02 15.36
CA ILE A 278 -6.05 2.18 14.49
C ILE A 278 -6.27 3.44 15.32
N ASP A 279 -5.25 4.26 15.43
CA ASP A 279 -5.34 5.61 15.98
C ASP A 279 -5.32 6.62 14.83
N TYR A 280 -6.37 7.41 14.73
CA TYR A 280 -6.48 8.50 13.75
C TYR A 280 -6.54 9.85 14.45
N ALA A 281 -5.77 10.79 13.95
CA ALA A 281 -5.82 12.17 14.38
C ALA A 281 -5.85 13.10 13.18
N LYS A 282 -6.74 14.09 13.22
CA LYS A 282 -6.81 15.17 12.25
C LYS A 282 -6.69 16.51 12.97
N GLU A 283 -5.82 17.36 12.47
CA GLU A 283 -5.72 18.75 12.90
C GLU A 283 -5.50 19.63 11.67
N ASN A 284 -6.49 20.46 11.35
CA ASN A 284 -6.56 21.23 10.10
C ASN A 284 -6.46 20.32 8.85
N ASP A 285 -5.46 20.51 8.00
CA ASP A 285 -5.23 19.72 6.79
C ASP A 285 -4.34 18.48 7.03
N LEU A 286 -3.78 18.34 8.24
CA LEU A 286 -2.93 17.21 8.59
C LEU A 286 -3.76 16.07 9.18
N GLU A 287 -3.71 14.92 8.53
CA GLU A 287 -4.29 13.66 8.99
C GLU A 287 -3.16 12.68 9.32
N LYS A 288 -3.22 12.03 10.48
CA LYS A 288 -2.28 11.01 10.92
C LYS A 288 -3.01 9.72 11.23
N PHE A 289 -2.48 8.61 10.74
CA PHE A 289 -2.94 7.25 11.03
C PHE A 289 -1.81 6.46 11.66
N GLU A 290 -2.08 5.79 12.76
CA GLU A 290 -1.21 4.79 13.38
C GLU A 290 -1.97 3.46 13.38
N ILE A 291 -1.40 2.44 12.75
CA ILE A 291 -2.03 1.13 12.59
C ILE A 291 -1.11 0.09 13.20
N LYS A 292 -1.65 -0.72 14.12
CA LYS A 292 -0.96 -1.87 14.70
C LYS A 292 -1.81 -3.11 14.53
N THR A 293 -1.19 -4.17 14.06
CA THR A 293 -1.91 -5.43 13.88
C THR A 293 -0.98 -6.65 13.88
N ASP A 294 -1.54 -7.78 14.27
CA ASP A 294 -0.91 -9.09 14.18
C ASP A 294 -1.30 -9.74 12.84
N LEU A 295 -0.31 -10.05 12.01
CA LEU A 295 -0.47 -10.66 10.70
C LEU A 295 -0.28 -12.19 10.70
N ASN A 296 -0.40 -12.85 11.84
CA ASN A 296 -0.19 -14.30 11.99
C ASN A 296 -1.04 -15.12 10.99
N SER A 297 -2.33 -14.81 10.83
CA SER A 297 -3.24 -15.49 9.89
C SER A 297 -2.96 -15.19 8.42
N SER A 298 -2.07 -14.26 8.10
CA SER A 298 -1.78 -13.81 6.73
C SER A 298 -0.69 -14.65 6.08
N LYS A 299 -0.88 -15.02 4.80
CA LYS A 299 0.18 -15.53 3.92
C LYS A 299 0.80 -14.36 3.19
N ILE A 300 2.05 -13.99 3.53
CA ILE A 300 2.72 -12.81 2.98
C ILE A 300 3.79 -13.23 1.99
N GLU A 301 3.84 -12.57 0.84
CA GLU A 301 4.87 -12.75 -0.17
C GLU A 301 5.38 -11.41 -0.66
N LEU A 302 6.69 -11.18 -0.50
CA LEU A 302 7.43 -10.05 -1.05
C LEU A 302 8.37 -10.58 -2.14
N GLU A 303 7.83 -10.71 -3.36
CA GLU A 303 8.52 -11.36 -4.49
C GLU A 303 9.88 -10.75 -4.82
N GLN A 304 10.05 -9.43 -4.66
CA GLN A 304 11.31 -8.73 -4.94
C GLN A 304 12.41 -9.08 -3.95
N LEU A 305 12.04 -9.52 -2.75
CA LEU A 305 12.94 -9.90 -1.68
C LEU A 305 13.03 -11.42 -1.50
N ASN A 306 12.34 -12.21 -2.32
CA ASN A 306 12.20 -13.66 -2.15
C ASN A 306 11.72 -14.06 -0.74
N PHE A 307 10.96 -13.18 -0.09
CA PHE A 307 10.43 -13.42 1.24
C PHE A 307 9.04 -14.03 1.18
N TYR A 308 8.82 -15.05 2.00
CA TYR A 308 7.53 -15.72 2.13
C TYR A 308 7.25 -16.11 3.57
N LYS A 309 6.06 -15.76 4.04
CA LYS A 309 5.55 -16.13 5.37
C LYS A 309 4.27 -16.95 5.22
N ASN A 310 4.24 -18.13 5.79
CA ASN A 310 3.03 -18.96 5.90
C ASN A 310 2.05 -18.44 6.97
N LYS A 311 0.81 -18.94 6.95
CA LYS A 311 -0.10 -18.84 8.10
C LYS A 311 0.57 -19.41 9.35
N ASN A 312 0.16 -18.93 10.53
CA ASN A 312 0.58 -19.38 11.86
C ASN A 312 2.08 -19.18 12.17
N LYS A 313 2.72 -18.27 11.45
CA LYS A 313 4.01 -17.68 11.84
C LYS A 313 3.78 -16.24 12.28
N ASP A 314 4.37 -15.85 13.40
CA ASP A 314 4.23 -14.51 13.93
C ASP A 314 4.81 -13.46 12.98
N LEU A 315 4.08 -12.40 12.80
CA LEU A 315 4.54 -11.18 12.14
C LEU A 315 3.62 -10.03 12.57
N PHE A 316 4.19 -8.96 13.04
CA PHE A 316 3.49 -7.77 13.51
C PHE A 316 3.72 -6.62 12.55
N LEU A 317 2.71 -5.78 12.39
CA LEU A 317 2.77 -4.55 11.63
C LEU A 317 2.57 -3.34 12.55
N ASP A 318 3.53 -2.42 12.53
CA ASP A 318 3.39 -1.05 13.01
C ASP A 318 3.53 -0.09 11.83
N LEU A 319 2.51 0.72 11.57
CA LEU A 319 2.45 1.61 10.42
C LEU A 319 1.98 3.00 10.85
N ILE A 320 2.75 4.02 10.51
CA ILE A 320 2.41 5.43 10.71
C ILE A 320 2.37 6.12 9.36
N ILE A 321 1.20 6.68 9.03
CA ILE A 321 0.96 7.41 7.79
C ILE A 321 0.51 8.82 8.14
N THR A 322 1.03 9.81 7.44
CA THR A 322 0.49 11.17 7.44
C THR A 322 0.01 11.54 6.05
N LYS A 323 -1.07 12.31 6.02
CA LYS A 323 -1.61 12.92 4.81
C LYS A 323 -1.71 14.42 5.03
N ASN A 324 -1.10 15.19 4.15
CA ASN A 324 -1.21 16.64 4.15
C ASN A 324 -1.69 17.06 2.75
N LYS A 325 -2.92 17.55 2.68
CA LYS A 325 -3.63 17.82 1.41
C LYS A 325 -3.64 16.56 0.51
N ASN A 326 -2.86 16.56 -0.57
CA ASN A 326 -2.78 15.44 -1.54
C ASN A 326 -1.47 14.64 -1.45
N ILE A 327 -0.64 14.90 -0.44
CA ILE A 327 0.64 14.20 -0.24
C ILE A 327 0.45 13.17 0.85
N TYR A 328 0.74 11.92 0.53
CA TYR A 328 0.77 10.81 1.47
C TYR A 328 2.22 10.49 1.81
N GLU A 329 2.50 10.33 3.10
CA GLU A 329 3.82 9.95 3.60
C GLU A 329 3.69 8.79 4.58
N ILE A 330 4.39 7.69 4.32
CA ILE A 330 4.64 6.66 5.31
C ILE A 330 5.81 7.13 6.16
N ASN A 331 5.54 7.65 7.35
CA ASN A 331 6.57 8.11 8.28
C ASN A 331 7.38 6.94 8.83
N SER A 332 6.68 5.85 9.15
CA SER A 332 7.29 4.59 9.62
C SER A 332 6.42 3.41 9.24
N LEU A 333 7.02 2.39 8.67
CA LEU A 333 6.46 1.05 8.53
C LEU A 333 7.45 0.07 9.14
N LYS A 334 6.99 -0.79 10.02
CA LYS A 334 7.78 -1.88 10.61
C LYS A 334 6.95 -3.17 10.51
N LEU A 335 7.49 -4.15 9.80
CA LEU A 335 7.04 -5.54 9.84
C LEU A 335 8.09 -6.33 10.59
N PHE A 336 7.72 -7.03 11.64
CA PHE A 336 8.71 -7.67 12.50
C PHE A 336 8.16 -8.89 13.25
N ASN A 337 9.07 -9.80 13.53
CA ASN A 337 8.96 -10.87 14.51
C ASN A 337 10.35 -11.08 15.15
N ASP A 338 10.58 -12.18 15.81
CA ASP A 338 11.88 -12.48 16.46
C ASP A 338 13.03 -12.64 15.46
N ASN A 339 12.75 -13.09 14.22
CA ASN A 339 13.74 -13.42 13.19
C ASN A 339 13.76 -12.45 12.03
N ASP A 340 12.63 -11.81 11.72
CA ASP A 340 12.46 -10.98 10.54
C ASP A 340 12.17 -9.52 10.91
N LEU A 341 12.79 -8.60 10.22
CA LEU A 341 12.57 -7.17 10.34
C LEU A 341 12.56 -6.50 8.97
N PHE A 342 11.48 -5.80 8.66
CA PHE A 342 11.42 -4.85 7.53
C PHE A 342 11.02 -3.50 8.10
N LYS A 343 11.83 -2.47 7.85
CA LYS A 343 11.60 -1.13 8.34
C LYS A 343 11.78 -0.12 7.23
N LEU A 344 10.78 0.72 7.05
CA LEU A 344 10.76 1.81 6.08
C LEU A 344 10.51 3.12 6.81
N LYS A 345 11.16 4.20 6.40
CA LYS A 345 10.95 5.53 6.99
C LYS A 345 10.83 6.61 5.94
N ASN A 346 9.91 7.54 6.19
CA ASN A 346 9.70 8.79 5.46
C ASN A 346 9.56 8.58 3.95
N ILE A 347 8.66 7.66 3.55
CA ILE A 347 8.37 7.44 2.13
C ILE A 347 7.27 8.39 1.70
N LYS A 348 7.58 9.28 0.76
CA LYS A 348 6.63 10.21 0.16
C LYS A 348 6.15 9.71 -1.18
N PHE A 349 4.85 9.81 -1.41
CA PHE A 349 4.21 9.40 -2.65
C PHE A 349 3.58 10.59 -3.36
N ASP A 350 3.59 10.53 -4.68
CA ASP A 350 2.78 11.41 -5.52
C ASP A 350 1.31 10.96 -5.54
N LYS A 351 0.46 11.71 -6.26
CA LYS A 351 -0.95 11.38 -6.48
C LYS A 351 -1.21 10.05 -7.20
N ASN A 352 -0.19 9.48 -7.86
CA ASN A 352 -0.25 8.22 -8.60
C ASN A 352 0.40 7.06 -7.80
N PHE A 353 0.68 7.27 -6.51
CA PHE A 353 1.39 6.33 -5.63
C PHE A 353 2.79 5.93 -6.12
N LYS A 354 3.49 6.83 -6.84
CA LYS A 354 4.90 6.70 -7.14
C LYS A 354 5.73 7.29 -6.02
N ILE A 355 6.85 6.65 -5.70
CA ILE A 355 7.77 7.11 -4.66
C ILE A 355 8.48 8.36 -5.17
N GLN A 356 8.30 9.48 -4.48
CA GLN A 356 9.01 10.73 -4.72
C GLN A 356 10.29 10.77 -3.89
N ASP A 357 10.21 10.31 -2.65
CA ASP A 357 11.33 10.35 -1.71
C ASP A 357 11.21 9.26 -0.64
N PHE A 358 12.33 8.92 -0.02
CA PHE A 358 12.41 8.03 1.15
C PHE A 358 13.69 8.34 1.94
N SER A 359 13.74 7.96 3.22
CA SER A 359 14.96 8.12 4.00
C SER A 359 15.66 6.81 4.34
N LEU A 360 14.92 5.75 4.63
CA LEU A 360 15.48 4.48 5.10
C LEU A 360 14.65 3.28 4.64
N PHE A 361 15.35 2.24 4.22
CA PHE A 361 14.86 0.86 4.14
C PHE A 361 15.86 -0.06 4.83
N GLU A 362 15.42 -0.79 5.85
CA GLU A 362 16.19 -1.82 6.54
C GLU A 362 15.44 -3.14 6.43
N ALA A 363 16.13 -4.21 6.04
CA ALA A 363 15.56 -5.55 5.98
C ALA A 363 16.55 -6.57 6.54
N LYS A 364 16.08 -7.38 7.49
CA LYS A 364 16.77 -8.54 8.04
C LYS A 364 15.78 -9.70 8.01
N TYR A 365 16.05 -10.73 7.24
CA TYR A 365 15.07 -11.80 7.03
C TYR A 365 15.70 -13.04 6.39
N TYR A 366 15.05 -14.17 6.57
CA TYR A 366 15.34 -15.38 5.82
C TYR A 366 14.47 -15.46 4.56
N ASN A 367 15.08 -15.67 3.39
CA ASN A 367 14.35 -15.86 2.14
C ASN A 367 13.77 -17.29 2.00
N LYS A 368 13.09 -17.58 0.89
CA LYS A 368 12.53 -18.92 0.60
C LYS A 368 13.56 -20.05 0.58
N GLU A 369 14.82 -19.73 0.31
CA GLU A 369 15.95 -20.68 0.27
C GLU A 369 16.70 -20.74 1.60
N ASN A 370 16.10 -20.21 2.66
CA ASN A 370 16.69 -20.13 4.01
C ASN A 370 18.04 -19.38 4.08
N PHE A 371 18.27 -18.45 3.14
CA PHE A 371 19.41 -17.55 3.18
C PHE A 371 19.08 -16.29 3.96
N PHE A 372 19.94 -15.94 4.93
CA PHE A 372 19.76 -14.74 5.75
C PHE A 372 20.20 -13.49 5.00
N ASN A 373 19.30 -12.55 4.80
CA ASN A 373 19.55 -11.25 4.21
C ASN A 373 19.61 -10.17 5.29
N SER A 374 20.59 -9.26 5.17
CA SER A 374 20.74 -8.09 6.06
C SER A 374 21.13 -6.89 5.23
N ILE A 375 20.17 -6.01 4.96
CA ILE A 375 20.25 -4.91 3.99
C ILE A 375 19.85 -3.62 4.68
N LEU A 376 20.60 -2.58 4.47
CA LEU A 376 20.33 -1.21 4.87
C LEU A 376 20.48 -0.29 3.67
N ILE A 377 19.41 0.40 3.29
CA ILE A 377 19.41 1.43 2.25
C ILE A 377 19.04 2.75 2.93
N SER A 378 19.93 3.72 2.89
CA SER A 378 19.69 5.06 3.41
C SER A 378 19.85 6.09 2.31
N LYS A 379 18.99 7.11 2.30
CA LYS A 379 19.04 8.20 1.34
C LYS A 379 19.30 9.52 2.07
N ASN A 380 20.34 10.23 1.61
CA ASN A 380 20.65 11.57 2.04
C ASN A 380 20.76 12.47 0.80
N LYS A 381 19.76 13.36 0.64
CA LYS A 381 19.62 14.20 -0.57
C LYS A 381 19.63 13.34 -1.84
N ASN A 382 20.64 13.48 -2.67
CA ASN A 382 20.79 12.76 -3.95
C ASN A 382 21.70 11.53 -3.84
N THR A 383 22.14 11.15 -2.64
CA THR A 383 22.99 9.97 -2.42
C THR A 383 22.17 8.91 -1.71
N ILE A 384 22.30 7.68 -2.18
CA ILE A 384 21.71 6.47 -1.60
C ILE A 384 22.88 5.55 -1.25
N ASP A 385 22.97 5.16 0.01
CA ASP A 385 23.93 4.16 0.46
C ASP A 385 23.23 2.82 0.64
N LEU A 386 23.67 1.81 -0.10
CA LEU A 386 23.22 0.43 0.03
C LEU A 386 24.33 -0.36 0.72
N ILE A 387 24.10 -0.69 1.97
CA ILE A 387 25.01 -1.46 2.80
C ILE A 387 24.36 -2.80 3.12
N ALA A 388 25.05 -3.90 2.90
CA ALA A 388 24.54 -5.21 3.25
C ALA A 388 25.65 -6.11 3.83
N LYS A 389 25.31 -6.81 4.94
CA LYS A 389 26.16 -7.89 5.42
C LYS A 389 26.03 -9.11 4.51
N ASN A 390 24.81 -9.48 4.20
CA ASN A 390 24.46 -10.56 3.27
C ASN A 390 23.30 -10.12 2.40
N PHE A 391 23.35 -10.38 1.10
CA PHE A 391 22.26 -10.07 0.18
C PHE A 391 22.17 -11.09 -0.97
N ASP A 392 20.99 -11.69 -1.14
CA ASP A 392 20.73 -12.58 -2.27
C ASP A 392 20.36 -11.77 -3.52
N LEU A 393 21.32 -11.71 -4.45
CA LEU A 393 21.15 -11.08 -5.77
C LEU A 393 20.64 -12.05 -6.84
N GLY A 394 20.60 -13.35 -6.55
CA GLY A 394 20.35 -14.42 -7.52
C GLY A 394 19.05 -14.22 -8.30
N LEU A 395 17.93 -13.96 -7.61
CA LEU A 395 16.64 -13.71 -8.24
C LEU A 395 16.59 -12.42 -9.06
N ASN A 396 17.26 -11.37 -8.59
CA ASN A 396 17.27 -10.09 -9.29
C ASN A 396 18.04 -10.19 -10.62
N ILE A 397 19.14 -10.94 -10.65
CA ILE A 397 19.90 -11.23 -11.86
C ILE A 397 19.05 -12.09 -12.80
N GLU A 398 18.39 -13.14 -12.31
CA GLU A 398 17.57 -14.03 -13.11
C GLU A 398 16.36 -13.31 -13.72
N LYS A 399 15.63 -12.49 -12.94
CA LYS A 399 14.50 -11.69 -13.44
C LYS A 399 14.95 -10.68 -14.51
N ASN A 400 16.07 -10.01 -14.32
CA ASN A 400 16.59 -9.05 -15.29
C ASN A 400 17.04 -9.71 -16.60
N LEU A 401 17.56 -10.94 -16.55
CA LEU A 401 17.96 -11.70 -17.74
C LEU A 401 16.76 -12.31 -18.48
N LYS A 402 15.73 -12.78 -17.75
CA LYS A 402 14.57 -13.49 -18.32
C LYS A 402 13.39 -12.59 -18.69
N SER A 403 13.25 -11.37 -18.12
CA SER A 403 12.05 -10.56 -18.34
C SER A 403 12.11 -9.75 -19.64
N THR A 404 11.06 -9.94 -20.46
CA THR A 404 10.76 -9.06 -21.61
C THR A 404 10.15 -7.72 -21.18
N ASN A 405 9.58 -7.64 -19.97
CA ASN A 405 9.13 -6.44 -19.32
C ASN A 405 10.08 -6.13 -18.18
N LYS A 406 10.92 -5.14 -18.37
CA LYS A 406 11.77 -4.56 -17.31
C LYS A 406 10.87 -3.95 -16.21
N GLU A 407 10.34 -4.77 -15.32
CA GLU A 407 9.85 -4.31 -14.02
C GLU A 407 11.07 -3.98 -13.14
N SER A 408 11.80 -2.99 -13.56
CA SER A 408 12.89 -2.43 -12.75
C SER A 408 12.28 -1.86 -11.48
N PHE A 409 12.89 -2.15 -10.33
CA PHE A 409 12.61 -1.48 -9.05
C PHE A 409 12.56 0.06 -9.21
N LEU A 410 13.33 0.61 -10.15
CA LEU A 410 13.36 2.03 -10.47
C LEU A 410 12.01 2.58 -10.98
N LYS A 411 11.13 1.73 -11.50
CA LYS A 411 9.76 2.15 -11.91
C LYS A 411 8.82 2.47 -10.75
N LEU A 412 9.17 2.09 -9.54
CA LEU A 412 8.42 2.47 -8.33
C LEU A 412 8.56 3.97 -8.04
N PHE A 413 9.63 4.58 -8.55
CA PHE A 413 9.90 6.01 -8.36
C PHE A 413 9.25 6.84 -9.47
N GLU A 414 8.83 8.04 -9.12
CA GLU A 414 8.34 9.02 -10.08
C GLU A 414 9.44 9.44 -11.04
N ASN A 415 10.57 9.91 -10.50
CA ASN A 415 11.73 10.37 -11.25
C ASN A 415 12.98 10.33 -10.37
N LEU A 416 13.60 9.16 -10.24
CA LEU A 416 14.78 9.01 -9.40
C LEU A 416 16.03 9.57 -10.09
N ASN A 417 16.67 10.55 -9.43
CA ASN A 417 17.98 11.08 -9.78
C ASN A 417 18.87 10.94 -8.52
N ALA A 418 19.80 10.00 -8.55
CA ALA A 418 20.63 9.69 -7.39
C ALA A 418 21.97 9.07 -7.76
N ILE A 419 22.93 9.16 -6.84
CA ILE A 419 24.14 8.35 -6.82
C ILE A 419 23.91 7.25 -5.78
N ILE A 420 24.07 5.99 -6.17
CA ILE A 420 24.03 4.86 -5.26
C ILE A 420 25.44 4.39 -4.97
N ASN A 421 25.83 4.36 -3.71
CA ASN A 421 27.04 3.69 -3.23
C ASN A 421 26.67 2.27 -2.79
N PHE A 422 27.50 1.31 -3.14
CA PHE A 422 27.33 -0.10 -2.77
C PHE A 422 28.44 -0.51 -1.83
N ASP A 423 28.09 -1.17 -0.74
CA ASP A 423 29.01 -1.87 0.17
C ASP A 423 28.31 -3.15 0.67
N ILE A 424 28.48 -4.23 -0.08
CA ILE A 424 27.89 -5.53 0.20
C ILE A 424 29.00 -6.52 0.54
N LYS A 425 29.04 -7.00 1.78
CA LYS A 425 30.10 -7.92 2.23
C LYS A 425 29.99 -9.28 1.58
N LEU A 426 28.77 -9.82 1.46
CA LEU A 426 28.47 -11.09 0.82
C LEU A 426 27.21 -10.96 -0.06
N ALA A 427 27.38 -11.13 -1.36
CA ALA A 427 26.30 -11.12 -2.34
C ALA A 427 26.16 -12.52 -2.94
N LYS A 428 25.10 -13.26 -2.54
CA LYS A 428 24.79 -14.56 -3.10
C LYS A 428 24.29 -14.41 -4.54
N ILE A 429 24.89 -15.13 -5.49
CA ILE A 429 24.48 -15.14 -6.90
C ILE A 429 23.67 -16.38 -7.22
N ASP A 430 24.13 -17.55 -6.79
CA ASP A 430 23.46 -18.84 -6.91
C ASP A 430 23.80 -19.74 -5.72
N GLU A 431 23.49 -21.04 -5.81
CA GLU A 431 23.73 -21.99 -4.72
C GLU A 431 25.21 -22.29 -4.47
N GLU A 432 26.07 -22.08 -5.48
CA GLU A 432 27.49 -22.46 -5.47
C GLU A 432 28.43 -21.25 -5.38
N HIS A 433 27.94 -20.02 -5.72
CA HIS A 433 28.81 -18.86 -5.90
C HIS A 433 28.28 -17.61 -5.17
N ASP A 434 29.19 -17.00 -4.43
CA ASP A 434 29.00 -15.72 -3.76
C ASP A 434 30.04 -14.70 -4.25
N LEU A 435 29.65 -13.44 -4.33
CA LEU A 435 30.57 -12.32 -4.49
C LEU A 435 30.85 -11.70 -3.11
N LYS A 436 32.12 -11.58 -2.78
CA LYS A 436 32.62 -10.95 -1.55
C LYS A 436 33.02 -9.51 -1.83
N ASN A 437 32.70 -8.62 -0.89
CA ASN A 437 33.06 -7.19 -0.93
C ASN A 437 32.64 -6.52 -2.25
N LEU A 438 31.37 -6.65 -2.61
CA LEU A 438 30.84 -5.92 -3.77
C LEU A 438 30.72 -4.43 -3.41
N VAL A 439 31.61 -3.64 -3.98
CA VAL A 439 31.71 -2.20 -3.72
C VAL A 439 31.65 -1.41 -5.02
N GLY A 440 31.26 -0.15 -4.93
CA GLY A 440 31.27 0.76 -6.07
C GLY A 440 30.16 1.79 -6.05
N ARG A 441 29.95 2.42 -7.21
CA ARG A 441 28.96 3.50 -7.37
C ARG A 441 28.16 3.35 -8.65
N SER A 442 26.90 3.80 -8.59
CA SER A 442 26.04 3.92 -9.76
C SER A 442 25.36 5.28 -9.78
N LYS A 443 25.29 5.93 -10.95
CA LYS A 443 24.53 7.18 -11.15
C LYS A 443 23.24 6.86 -11.89
N ILE A 444 22.12 7.22 -11.29
CA ILE A 444 20.79 7.10 -11.86
C ILE A 444 20.32 8.48 -12.28
N GLN A 445 19.75 8.58 -13.48
CA GLN A 445 19.10 9.77 -13.98
C GLN A 445 17.81 9.38 -14.70
N ASN A 446 16.70 10.02 -14.31
CA ASN A 446 15.35 9.74 -14.85
C ASN A 446 15.03 8.24 -14.82
N ASN A 447 15.20 7.59 -13.68
CA ASN A 447 14.99 6.16 -13.47
C ASN A 447 15.84 5.23 -14.34
N LYS A 448 16.99 5.71 -14.90
CA LYS A 448 17.92 4.91 -15.71
C LYS A 448 19.32 4.97 -15.11
N VAL A 449 19.99 3.84 -15.08
CA VAL A 449 21.40 3.77 -14.73
C VAL A 449 22.19 4.29 -15.92
N ILE A 450 22.83 5.44 -15.77
CA ILE A 450 23.66 6.06 -16.83
C ILE A 450 25.15 5.79 -16.66
N LYS A 451 25.60 5.62 -15.42
CA LYS A 451 26.99 5.29 -15.08
C LYS A 451 27.00 4.31 -13.91
N ALA A 452 27.87 3.33 -13.93
CA ALA A 452 28.13 2.45 -12.81
C ALA A 452 29.56 1.90 -12.89
N ASN A 453 30.16 1.73 -11.72
CA ASN A 453 31.44 1.06 -11.55
C ASN A 453 31.33 0.21 -10.28
N LEU A 454 31.29 -1.11 -10.43
CA LEU A 454 31.17 -2.06 -9.33
C LEU A 454 32.30 -3.09 -9.46
N SER A 455 32.87 -3.48 -8.34
CA SER A 455 33.86 -4.54 -8.25
C SER A 455 33.59 -5.46 -7.07
N ALA A 456 33.94 -6.73 -7.22
CA ALA A 456 33.79 -7.75 -6.19
C ALA A 456 34.80 -8.88 -6.40
N LYS A 457 34.90 -9.80 -5.46
CA LYS A 457 35.71 -11.00 -5.54
C LYS A 457 34.86 -12.25 -5.29
N PHE A 458 35.13 -13.31 -6.03
CA PHE A 458 34.62 -14.64 -5.67
C PHE A 458 35.47 -15.25 -4.56
N ASP A 459 36.80 -15.15 -4.70
CA ASP A 459 37.84 -15.60 -3.77
C ASP A 459 39.03 -14.64 -3.81
N GLU A 460 40.21 -15.07 -3.34
CA GLU A 460 41.41 -14.21 -3.30
C GLU A 460 41.95 -13.87 -4.70
N ILE A 461 41.69 -14.73 -5.68
CA ILE A 461 42.26 -14.66 -7.05
C ILE A 461 41.20 -14.17 -8.04
N ASN A 462 39.98 -14.71 -7.95
CA ASN A 462 38.93 -14.52 -8.94
C ASN A 462 38.11 -13.26 -8.67
N THR A 463 37.96 -12.41 -9.67
CA THR A 463 37.35 -11.09 -9.57
C THR A 463 36.10 -11.00 -10.44
N PHE A 464 35.27 -10.02 -10.11
CA PHE A 464 34.12 -9.59 -10.88
C PHE A 464 34.12 -8.07 -11.00
N THR A 465 33.85 -7.54 -12.20
CA THR A 465 33.65 -6.11 -12.42
C THR A 465 32.44 -5.86 -13.31
N TYR A 466 31.71 -4.81 -13.00
CA TYR A 466 30.63 -4.28 -13.80
C TYR A 466 30.85 -2.79 -14.02
N ASN A 467 31.08 -2.39 -15.27
CA ASN A 467 31.26 -1.01 -15.67
C ASN A 467 30.16 -0.60 -16.66
N ARG A 468 29.60 0.57 -16.45
CA ARG A 468 28.63 1.18 -17.36
C ARG A 468 28.94 2.66 -17.45
N ASP A 469 29.10 3.17 -18.65
CA ASP A 469 29.39 4.59 -18.88
C ASP A 469 28.78 5.07 -20.20
N GLN A 470 28.72 6.39 -20.35
CA GLN A 470 28.32 7.02 -21.60
C GLN A 470 29.56 7.41 -22.39
N ILE A 471 29.75 6.74 -23.52
CA ILE A 471 30.88 6.96 -24.44
C ILE A 471 30.28 7.39 -25.78
N ASP A 472 30.70 8.52 -26.30
CA ASP A 472 30.20 9.11 -27.58
C ASP A 472 28.68 9.15 -27.67
N GLY A 473 28.04 9.56 -26.57
CA GLY A 473 26.56 9.67 -26.46
C GLY A 473 25.82 8.34 -26.34
N LYS A 474 26.49 7.19 -26.41
CA LYS A 474 25.91 5.85 -26.25
C LYS A 474 26.27 5.25 -24.91
N ILE A 475 25.35 4.51 -24.33
CA ILE A 475 25.60 3.79 -23.07
C ILE A 475 26.28 2.46 -23.39
N VAL A 476 27.49 2.29 -22.86
CA VAL A 476 28.30 1.08 -22.97
C VAL A 476 28.33 0.38 -21.62
N THR A 477 28.06 -0.91 -21.59
CA THR A 477 28.16 -1.77 -20.41
C THR A 477 29.22 -2.82 -20.64
N VAL A 478 30.16 -2.96 -19.70
CA VAL A 478 31.23 -3.96 -19.72
C VAL A 478 31.17 -4.77 -18.44
N ILE A 479 31.15 -6.10 -18.56
CA ILE A 479 31.21 -7.03 -17.44
C ILE A 479 32.40 -7.96 -17.65
N TYR A 480 33.23 -8.07 -16.63
CA TYR A 480 34.28 -9.07 -16.57
C TYR A 480 34.05 -9.98 -15.36
N SER A 481 34.28 -11.28 -15.55
CA SER A 481 34.21 -12.27 -14.47
C SER A 481 35.23 -13.38 -14.69
N ASP A 482 36.07 -13.65 -13.70
CA ASP A 482 36.97 -14.80 -13.71
C ASP A 482 36.25 -16.13 -13.58
N ILE A 483 34.97 -16.13 -13.15
CA ILE A 483 34.09 -17.30 -13.10
C ILE A 483 32.83 -17.03 -13.93
N ALA A 484 32.72 -17.71 -15.08
CA ALA A 484 31.60 -17.54 -16.01
C ALA A 484 30.34 -18.31 -15.60
N LYS A 485 30.49 -19.45 -14.91
CA LYS A 485 29.43 -20.42 -14.57
C LYS A 485 28.16 -19.77 -13.99
N PRO A 486 28.20 -18.88 -12.95
CA PRO A 486 27.00 -18.33 -12.34
C PRO A 486 26.17 -17.45 -13.29
N PHE A 487 26.79 -16.85 -14.30
CA PHE A 487 26.10 -16.00 -15.29
C PHE A 487 25.54 -16.85 -16.44
N VAL A 488 26.26 -17.89 -16.89
CA VAL A 488 25.84 -18.78 -17.98
C VAL A 488 24.74 -19.76 -17.55
N LYS A 489 24.79 -20.29 -16.33
CA LYS A 489 23.80 -21.21 -15.75
C LYS A 489 22.38 -20.64 -15.78
N LYS A 490 22.22 -19.34 -15.75
CA LYS A 490 20.93 -18.65 -15.82
C LYS A 490 20.26 -18.72 -17.20
N PHE A 491 21.01 -19.11 -18.24
CA PHE A 491 20.47 -19.49 -19.53
C PHE A 491 20.16 -20.99 -19.52
N ASN A 492 18.93 -21.37 -19.18
CA ASN A 492 18.49 -22.76 -18.94
C ASN A 492 18.71 -23.75 -20.10
N PHE A 493 19.18 -23.30 -21.26
CA PHE A 493 19.47 -24.16 -22.40
C PHE A 493 20.92 -24.66 -22.42
N ILE A 494 21.81 -24.10 -21.58
CA ILE A 494 23.18 -24.55 -21.41
C ILE A 494 23.28 -25.28 -20.06
N LYS A 495 23.29 -26.60 -20.11
CA LYS A 495 23.50 -27.44 -18.94
C LYS A 495 24.95 -27.91 -18.88
N GLY A 496 25.42 -28.29 -17.68
CA GLY A 496 26.74 -28.85 -17.51
C GLY A 496 27.90 -27.90 -17.89
N PHE A 497 27.73 -26.58 -17.69
CA PHE A 497 28.78 -25.61 -17.92
C PHE A 497 29.76 -25.58 -16.74
N GLU A 498 31.06 -25.73 -17.02
CA GLU A 498 32.11 -25.73 -16.02
C GLU A 498 33.27 -24.80 -16.38
N GLY A 499 33.82 -24.13 -15.37
CA GLY A 499 34.96 -23.22 -15.50
C GLY A 499 34.64 -21.94 -16.26
N GLY A 500 35.63 -21.41 -16.96
CA GLY A 500 35.55 -20.29 -17.89
C GLY A 500 35.62 -18.92 -17.23
N LYS A 501 36.20 -17.99 -17.99
CA LYS A 501 36.18 -16.54 -17.74
C LYS A 501 35.23 -15.88 -18.72
N LEU A 502 34.58 -14.80 -18.30
CA LEU A 502 33.57 -14.10 -19.10
C LEU A 502 33.93 -12.64 -19.31
N ASP A 503 33.89 -12.21 -20.56
CA ASP A 503 33.87 -10.82 -21.00
C ASP A 503 32.58 -10.51 -21.73
N PHE A 504 31.86 -9.50 -21.29
CA PHE A 504 30.65 -9.06 -21.93
C PHE A 504 30.68 -7.55 -22.16
N THR A 505 30.43 -7.14 -23.41
CA THR A 505 30.27 -5.74 -23.79
C THR A 505 28.94 -5.53 -24.47
N SER A 506 28.22 -4.48 -24.10
CA SER A 506 26.93 -4.13 -24.70
C SER A 506 26.82 -2.61 -24.89
N THR A 507 26.51 -2.18 -26.12
CA THR A 507 26.30 -0.78 -26.47
C THR A 507 24.82 -0.55 -26.79
N GLU A 508 24.15 0.34 -26.07
CA GLU A 508 22.79 0.75 -26.36
C GLU A 508 22.77 1.65 -27.59
N ILE A 509 22.16 1.19 -28.68
CA ILE A 509 21.97 1.98 -29.91
C ILE A 509 20.79 2.93 -29.77
N ASN A 510 19.71 2.45 -29.15
CA ASN A 510 18.55 3.22 -28.77
C ASN A 510 17.84 2.56 -27.57
N GLN A 511 16.68 3.09 -27.15
CA GLN A 511 15.94 2.58 -25.98
C GLN A 511 15.52 1.11 -26.09
N ASN A 512 15.45 0.55 -27.31
CA ASN A 512 14.94 -0.79 -27.57
C ASN A 512 15.97 -1.75 -28.15
N ILE A 513 17.11 -1.27 -28.60
CA ILE A 513 18.12 -2.08 -29.30
C ILE A 513 19.49 -1.88 -28.69
N SER A 514 20.15 -2.98 -28.37
CA SER A 514 21.57 -3.00 -28.00
C SER A 514 22.35 -3.96 -28.88
N LYS A 515 23.61 -3.60 -29.21
CA LYS A 515 24.60 -4.49 -29.83
C LYS A 515 25.51 -5.00 -28.75
N SER A 516 25.69 -6.33 -28.69
CA SER A 516 26.42 -6.98 -27.61
C SER A 516 27.42 -8.00 -28.13
N GLU A 517 28.50 -8.12 -27.41
CA GLU A 517 29.53 -9.11 -27.59
C GLU A 517 29.71 -9.86 -26.27
N LEU A 518 29.67 -11.20 -26.33
CA LEU A 518 29.93 -12.09 -25.21
C LEU A 518 31.11 -12.96 -25.59
N ARG A 519 32.19 -12.97 -24.78
CA ARG A 519 33.30 -13.86 -24.88
C ARG A 519 33.43 -14.71 -23.64
N ILE A 520 33.73 -15.99 -23.83
CA ILE A 520 34.00 -16.93 -22.74
C ILE A 520 35.25 -17.72 -23.08
N TYR A 521 36.17 -17.83 -22.11
CA TYR A 521 37.44 -18.48 -22.28
C TYR A 521 37.57 -19.70 -21.37
N ASN A 522 38.20 -20.78 -21.87
CA ASN A 522 38.63 -21.95 -21.10
C ASN A 522 37.52 -22.63 -20.29
N PHE A 523 36.49 -23.11 -20.93
CA PHE A 523 35.34 -23.76 -20.30
C PHE A 523 35.08 -25.15 -20.87
N LYS A 524 34.27 -25.94 -20.13
CA LYS A 524 33.75 -27.23 -20.57
C LYS A 524 32.23 -27.22 -20.63
N LEU A 525 31.67 -28.01 -21.55
CA LEU A 525 30.24 -28.25 -21.68
C LEU A 525 29.95 -29.74 -21.52
N HIS A 526 29.12 -30.08 -20.54
CA HIS A 526 28.54 -31.39 -20.35
C HIS A 526 27.06 -31.35 -20.71
N ASP A 527 26.47 -32.49 -21.04
CA ASP A 527 25.02 -32.66 -21.21
C ASP A 527 24.32 -31.63 -22.12
N MET A 528 24.92 -31.39 -23.28
CA MET A 528 24.26 -30.55 -24.31
C MET A 528 23.55 -31.43 -25.34
N PRO A 529 22.23 -31.76 -25.17
CA PRO A 529 21.51 -32.70 -26.04
C PRO A 529 21.54 -32.30 -27.52
N ALA A 530 21.46 -30.98 -27.81
CA ALA A 530 21.49 -30.51 -29.19
C ALA A 530 22.86 -30.72 -29.83
N LEU A 531 23.95 -30.50 -29.08
CA LEU A 531 25.33 -30.70 -29.57
C LEU A 531 25.63 -32.22 -29.69
N THR A 532 25.26 -33.00 -28.70
CA THR A 532 25.40 -34.46 -28.73
C THR A 532 24.65 -35.08 -29.92
N LYS A 533 23.41 -34.67 -30.14
CA LYS A 533 22.61 -35.12 -31.31
C LYS A 533 23.28 -34.69 -32.63
N LEU A 534 23.82 -33.47 -32.67
CA LEU A 534 24.52 -32.94 -33.84
C LEU A 534 25.78 -33.77 -34.14
N LEU A 535 26.57 -34.09 -33.12
CA LEU A 535 27.81 -34.89 -33.25
C LEU A 535 27.51 -36.33 -33.68
N SER A 536 26.44 -36.95 -33.11
CA SER A 536 26.00 -38.30 -33.49
C SER A 536 25.49 -38.33 -34.93
N LEU A 537 24.68 -37.35 -35.34
CA LEU A 537 24.19 -37.25 -36.72
C LEU A 537 25.30 -36.94 -37.73
N ALA A 538 26.39 -36.32 -37.29
CA ALA A 538 27.58 -36.04 -38.08
C ALA A 538 28.55 -37.26 -38.18
N SER A 539 28.16 -38.40 -37.62
CA SER A 539 29.05 -39.59 -37.49
C SER A 539 30.36 -39.30 -36.72
N LEU A 540 30.30 -38.43 -35.75
CA LEU A 540 31.41 -38.05 -34.84
C LEU A 540 31.22 -38.68 -33.46
N GLN A 541 30.93 -40.01 -33.41
CA GLN A 541 30.51 -40.73 -32.20
C GLN A 541 31.54 -40.58 -31.05
N GLY A 542 32.83 -40.72 -31.33
CA GLY A 542 33.86 -40.57 -30.29
C GLY A 542 33.89 -39.18 -29.62
N ILE A 543 33.47 -38.12 -30.35
CA ILE A 543 33.34 -36.76 -29.78
C ILE A 543 31.97 -36.61 -29.06
N ALA A 544 30.93 -37.28 -29.57
CA ALA A 544 29.63 -37.33 -28.90
C ALA A 544 29.74 -38.05 -27.54
N ASP A 545 30.50 -39.12 -27.42
CA ASP A 545 30.75 -39.81 -26.16
C ASP A 545 31.53 -38.97 -25.16
N LEU A 546 32.50 -38.15 -25.61
CA LEU A 546 33.12 -37.12 -24.75
C LEU A 546 32.14 -36.08 -24.26
N ALA A 547 31.14 -35.66 -25.07
CA ALA A 547 30.16 -34.69 -24.70
C ALA A 547 29.23 -35.16 -23.59
N THR A 548 28.98 -36.47 -23.51
CA THR A 548 28.12 -37.10 -22.48
C THR A 548 28.88 -37.56 -21.24
N GLY A 549 30.22 -37.77 -21.35
CA GLY A 549 31.08 -38.23 -20.26
C GLY A 549 31.91 -37.08 -19.66
N GLU A 550 33.15 -36.92 -20.19
CA GLU A 550 34.09 -35.91 -19.65
C GLU A 550 33.74 -34.46 -20.00
N GLY A 551 32.84 -34.24 -20.94
CA GLY A 551 32.50 -32.96 -21.51
C GLY A 551 33.43 -32.48 -22.62
N ILE A 552 32.95 -31.55 -23.44
CA ILE A 552 33.73 -30.96 -24.52
C ILE A 552 34.33 -29.65 -24.03
N ARG A 553 35.69 -29.55 -24.15
CA ARG A 553 36.43 -28.34 -23.81
C ARG A 553 36.39 -27.34 -24.97
N PHE A 554 36.22 -26.06 -24.63
CA PHE A 554 36.37 -24.92 -25.53
C PHE A 554 37.41 -23.96 -24.95
N ASN A 555 38.31 -23.49 -25.79
CA ASN A 555 39.32 -22.49 -25.43
C ASN A 555 38.73 -21.08 -25.50
N GLU A 556 37.83 -20.87 -26.47
CA GLU A 556 37.23 -19.56 -26.74
C GLU A 556 35.84 -19.72 -27.32
N PHE A 557 34.95 -18.83 -26.89
CA PHE A 557 33.59 -18.66 -27.42
C PHE A 557 33.32 -17.16 -27.60
N ASP A 558 33.01 -16.74 -28.81
CA ASP A 558 32.59 -15.38 -29.15
C ASP A 558 31.14 -15.41 -29.63
N MET A 559 30.33 -14.48 -29.15
CA MET A 559 28.99 -14.28 -29.65
C MET A 559 28.72 -12.80 -29.89
N PHE A 560 28.40 -12.45 -31.13
CA PHE A 560 28.01 -11.11 -31.54
C PHE A 560 26.50 -11.10 -31.81
N PHE A 561 25.74 -10.25 -31.12
CA PHE A 561 24.30 -10.24 -31.25
C PHE A 561 23.67 -8.85 -31.04
N GLU A 562 22.51 -8.68 -31.63
CA GLU A 562 21.63 -7.52 -31.40
C GLU A 562 20.44 -7.98 -30.56
N ASN A 563 20.23 -7.32 -29.44
CA ASN A 563 19.13 -7.63 -28.53
C ASN A 563 18.05 -6.54 -28.65
N SER A 564 16.82 -6.94 -28.95
CA SER A 564 15.63 -6.10 -28.94
C SER A 564 14.58 -6.64 -27.95
N LYS A 565 13.45 -5.95 -27.82
CA LYS A 565 12.41 -6.30 -26.84
C LYS A 565 12.00 -7.78 -26.90
N ASN A 566 11.77 -8.31 -28.09
CA ASN A 566 11.27 -9.67 -28.29
C ASN A 566 12.21 -10.58 -29.07
N LEU A 567 13.29 -10.06 -29.62
CA LEU A 567 14.17 -10.77 -30.55
C LEU A 567 15.64 -10.57 -30.15
N ILE A 568 16.41 -11.64 -30.16
CA ILE A 568 17.85 -11.64 -30.14
C ILE A 568 18.29 -12.10 -31.51
N LYS A 569 18.86 -11.21 -32.34
CA LYS A 569 19.48 -11.53 -33.61
C LYS A 569 20.94 -11.87 -33.37
N ILE A 570 21.31 -13.10 -33.65
CA ILE A 570 22.68 -13.60 -33.52
C ILE A 570 23.38 -13.43 -34.84
N ASN A 571 24.29 -12.48 -34.90
CA ASN A 571 25.04 -12.19 -36.09
C ASN A 571 26.13 -13.24 -36.32
N GLU A 572 26.77 -13.70 -35.21
CA GLU A 572 27.76 -14.73 -35.23
C GLU A 572 27.94 -15.35 -33.83
N ILE A 573 28.07 -16.67 -33.77
CA ILE A 573 28.69 -17.40 -32.69
C ILE A 573 29.87 -18.16 -33.28
N TYR A 574 31.04 -17.99 -32.67
CA TYR A 574 32.24 -18.73 -32.98
C TYR A 574 32.77 -19.38 -31.70
N ALA A 575 32.86 -20.71 -31.70
CA ALA A 575 33.42 -21.46 -30.59
C ALA A 575 34.61 -22.32 -31.09
N LEU A 576 35.73 -22.19 -30.40
CA LEU A 576 36.96 -22.89 -30.73
C LEU A 576 37.36 -23.82 -29.59
N GLY A 577 37.45 -25.11 -29.88
CA GLY A 577 37.89 -26.14 -28.94
C GLY A 577 38.96 -27.08 -29.52
N PRO A 578 39.68 -27.82 -28.66
CA PRO A 578 40.70 -28.79 -29.10
C PRO A 578 40.07 -29.96 -29.86
N ALA A 579 38.82 -30.30 -29.66
CA ALA A 579 38.12 -31.39 -30.35
C ALA A 579 37.28 -30.90 -31.56
N ILE A 580 36.63 -29.74 -31.42
CA ILE A 580 35.70 -29.18 -32.42
C ILE A 580 35.75 -27.65 -32.44
N SER A 581 35.40 -27.11 -33.60
CA SER A 581 35.08 -25.68 -33.77
C SER A 581 33.70 -25.51 -34.39
N ILE A 582 32.99 -24.48 -33.97
CA ILE A 582 31.63 -24.21 -34.37
C ILE A 582 31.52 -22.75 -34.82
N LEU A 583 30.89 -22.54 -35.97
CA LEU A 583 30.44 -21.24 -36.43
C LEU A 583 28.95 -21.29 -36.67
N MET A 584 28.17 -20.38 -36.06
CA MET A 584 26.71 -20.32 -36.29
C MET A 584 26.16 -18.91 -36.21
N GLU A 585 25.01 -18.72 -36.82
CA GLU A 585 24.22 -17.47 -36.83
C GLU A 585 22.74 -17.79 -36.76
N GLY A 586 21.90 -16.77 -36.51
CA GLY A 586 20.47 -16.94 -36.51
C GLY A 586 19.74 -15.97 -35.59
N TYR A 587 18.67 -16.45 -34.96
CA TYR A 587 17.89 -15.61 -34.07
C TYR A 587 17.15 -16.43 -33.01
N VAL A 588 16.80 -15.73 -31.92
CA VAL A 588 15.98 -16.27 -30.83
C VAL A 588 14.80 -15.30 -30.60
N GLU A 589 13.58 -15.73 -30.90
CA GLU A 589 12.38 -15.07 -30.41
C GLU A 589 12.16 -15.51 -28.96
N LYS A 590 12.25 -14.56 -28.03
CA LYS A 590 12.21 -14.83 -26.58
C LYS A 590 10.95 -15.61 -26.21
N LYS A 591 11.14 -16.80 -25.58
CA LYS A 591 10.12 -17.76 -25.15
C LYS A 591 9.33 -18.48 -26.28
N LYS A 592 9.60 -18.21 -27.56
CA LYS A 592 8.83 -18.78 -28.68
C LYS A 592 9.64 -19.71 -29.56
N LEU A 593 10.75 -19.22 -30.10
CA LEU A 593 11.47 -19.91 -31.17
C LEU A 593 12.97 -19.64 -31.11
N VAL A 594 13.75 -20.69 -31.24
CA VAL A 594 15.18 -20.63 -31.56
C VAL A 594 15.35 -21.09 -32.99
N SER A 595 16.10 -20.36 -33.81
CA SER A 595 16.44 -20.72 -35.17
C SER A 595 17.90 -20.36 -35.45
N LEU A 596 18.76 -21.38 -35.41
CA LEU A 596 20.20 -21.25 -35.64
C LEU A 596 20.61 -22.14 -36.81
N ARG A 597 21.61 -21.69 -37.54
CA ARG A 597 22.27 -22.49 -38.59
C ARG A 597 23.77 -22.29 -38.48
N GLY A 598 24.54 -23.29 -38.83
CA GLY A 598 26.00 -23.18 -38.70
C GLY A 598 26.75 -24.31 -39.33
N SER A 599 28.05 -24.29 -39.09
CA SER A 599 28.97 -25.32 -39.47
C SER A 599 29.79 -25.78 -38.26
N LEU A 600 30.01 -27.06 -38.16
CA LEU A 600 30.85 -27.75 -37.17
C LEU A 600 32.00 -28.41 -37.88
N VAL A 601 33.23 -28.25 -37.36
CA VAL A 601 34.44 -28.80 -37.93
C VAL A 601 35.25 -29.52 -36.84
N PRO A 602 35.63 -30.79 -37.00
CA PRO A 602 36.53 -31.47 -36.10
C PRO A 602 37.94 -30.82 -36.12
N ALA A 603 38.61 -30.73 -34.97
CA ALA A 603 39.93 -30.11 -34.84
C ALA A 603 41.02 -30.79 -35.66
N THR A 604 40.92 -32.11 -35.80
CA THR A 604 41.84 -32.91 -36.67
C THR A 604 41.84 -32.41 -38.12
N THR A 605 40.73 -31.93 -38.60
CA THR A 605 40.56 -31.34 -39.94
C THR A 605 41.19 -29.95 -40.03
N ILE A 606 41.02 -29.10 -39.01
CA ILE A 606 41.55 -27.75 -38.94
C ILE A 606 43.10 -27.81 -38.89
N ASN A 607 43.66 -28.68 -38.02
CA ASN A 607 45.09 -28.80 -37.86
C ASN A 607 45.78 -29.35 -39.15
N LYS A 608 45.16 -30.28 -39.83
CA LYS A 608 45.65 -30.79 -41.12
C LYS A 608 45.59 -29.74 -42.20
N THR A 609 44.61 -28.88 -42.22
CA THR A 609 44.42 -27.83 -43.21
C THR A 609 45.40 -26.67 -42.99
N ILE A 610 45.59 -26.26 -41.74
CA ILE A 610 46.48 -25.19 -41.34
C ILE A 610 47.95 -25.56 -41.55
N ALA A 611 48.34 -26.81 -41.26
CA ALA A 611 49.66 -27.32 -41.49
C ALA A 611 50.07 -27.42 -42.99
N LYS A 612 49.07 -27.38 -43.88
CA LYS A 612 49.26 -27.41 -45.32
C LYS A 612 49.19 -26.04 -46.01
N ILE A 613 49.05 -24.95 -45.30
CA ILE A 613 49.00 -23.61 -45.86
C ILE A 613 50.42 -22.97 -45.95
N PRO A 614 51.14 -23.19 -47.00
CA PRO A 614 52.15 -22.27 -47.43
C PRO A 614 51.53 -21.33 -48.45
N LEU A 615 51.23 -20.10 -48.07
CA LEU A 615 50.71 -19.06 -48.95
C LEU A 615 49.25 -19.25 -49.44
N LEU A 616 48.39 -18.34 -49.02
CA LEU A 616 46.91 -18.21 -49.21
C LEU A 616 46.39 -18.29 -50.67
N GLY A 617 47.26 -18.53 -51.66
CA GLY A 617 46.84 -18.58 -53.06
C GLY A 617 46.46 -19.96 -53.61
N SER A 618 46.97 -21.04 -53.03
CA SER A 618 46.75 -22.39 -53.58
C SER A 618 45.56 -23.17 -52.94
N ILE A 619 44.97 -22.64 -51.86
CA ILE A 619 43.84 -23.30 -51.15
C ILE A 619 42.49 -23.05 -51.82
N LEU A 620 42.38 -21.97 -52.55
CA LEU A 620 41.13 -21.61 -53.27
C LEU A 620 41.01 -22.32 -54.62
N VAL A 621 42.08 -22.87 -55.13
CA VAL A 621 42.11 -23.63 -56.42
C VAL A 621 42.90 -24.92 -56.18
N GLY A 622 42.31 -25.89 -55.55
CA GLY A 622 42.98 -27.16 -55.25
C GLY A 622 43.21 -28.03 -56.45
N ASP A 623 44.47 -28.41 -56.73
CA ASP A 623 44.90 -29.31 -57.78
C ASP A 623 44.62 -30.81 -57.50
N LYS A 624 43.88 -31.15 -56.44
CA LYS A 624 43.40 -32.53 -56.20
C LYS A 624 41.98 -32.54 -55.68
N ALA A 625 41.07 -32.84 -56.58
CA ALA A 625 39.68 -33.18 -56.23
C ALA A 625 39.69 -34.44 -55.34
N GLY A 626 39.40 -34.27 -54.04
CA GLY A 626 39.22 -35.42 -53.13
C GLY A 626 39.62 -35.24 -51.64
N GLU A 627 40.51 -34.32 -51.31
CA GLU A 627 40.93 -34.07 -49.93
C GLU A 627 40.29 -32.75 -49.35
N GLY A 628 39.01 -32.65 -49.42
CA GLY A 628 38.26 -31.51 -48.85
C GLY A 628 38.28 -31.54 -47.34
N VAL A 629 38.37 -30.37 -46.74
CA VAL A 629 38.19 -30.17 -45.27
C VAL A 629 36.82 -30.64 -44.89
N PHE A 630 36.73 -31.73 -44.13
CA PHE A 630 35.47 -32.32 -43.73
C PHE A 630 34.79 -31.50 -42.65
N GLY A 631 33.61 -31.00 -42.90
CA GLY A 631 32.77 -30.28 -41.93
C GLY A 631 31.32 -30.70 -42.05
N VAL A 632 30.52 -30.28 -41.12
CA VAL A 632 29.10 -30.57 -41.08
C VAL A 632 28.30 -29.28 -40.96
N SER A 633 27.40 -29.02 -41.90
CA SER A 633 26.43 -27.96 -41.76
C SER A 633 25.25 -28.45 -40.94
N PHE A 634 24.70 -27.58 -40.12
CA PHE A 634 23.56 -27.92 -39.26
C PHE A 634 22.54 -26.80 -39.18
N LYS A 635 21.33 -27.19 -38.79
CA LYS A 635 20.26 -26.27 -38.42
C LYS A 635 19.63 -26.72 -37.13
N ILE A 636 19.46 -25.81 -36.19
CA ILE A 636 18.76 -26.01 -34.91
C ILE A 636 17.52 -25.15 -34.95
N LYS A 637 16.31 -25.71 -34.80
CA LYS A 637 15.06 -24.97 -34.84
C LYS A 637 14.06 -25.59 -33.86
N GLY A 638 13.30 -24.75 -33.15
CA GLY A 638 12.22 -25.18 -32.28
C GLY A 638 12.01 -24.26 -31.10
N PRO A 639 10.99 -24.50 -30.28
CA PRO A 639 10.82 -23.82 -29.02
C PRO A 639 11.99 -24.12 -28.07
N PRO A 640 12.37 -23.20 -27.16
CA PRO A 640 13.58 -23.34 -26.33
C PRO A 640 13.69 -24.64 -25.52
N LYS A 641 12.59 -25.31 -25.24
CA LYS A 641 12.54 -26.56 -24.49
C LYS A 641 12.52 -27.83 -25.38
N ASN A 642 12.32 -27.66 -26.68
CA ASN A 642 12.24 -28.77 -27.65
C ASN A 642 12.84 -28.29 -28.97
N LEU A 643 14.16 -28.53 -29.11
CA LEU A 643 14.94 -28.12 -30.27
C LEU A 643 15.16 -29.30 -31.21
N ASP A 644 14.80 -29.15 -32.49
CA ASP A 644 15.14 -30.11 -33.55
C ASP A 644 16.45 -29.72 -34.19
N THR A 645 17.28 -30.73 -34.44
CA THR A 645 18.59 -30.60 -35.07
C THR A 645 18.64 -31.43 -36.35
N THR A 646 19.00 -30.77 -37.46
CA THR A 646 19.23 -31.42 -38.73
C THR A 646 20.65 -31.17 -39.19
N VAL A 647 21.30 -32.12 -39.84
CA VAL A 647 22.69 -32.03 -40.30
C VAL A 647 22.83 -32.47 -41.74
N ASN A 648 23.76 -31.80 -42.47
CA ASN A 648 24.18 -32.15 -43.81
C ASN A 648 25.71 -32.19 -43.85
N PRO A 649 26.35 -33.25 -44.30
CA PRO A 649 27.81 -33.26 -44.52
C PRO A 649 28.18 -32.22 -45.58
N ILE A 650 29.24 -31.49 -45.31
CA ILE A 650 29.84 -30.55 -46.30
C ILE A 650 31.21 -30.97 -46.66
N LYS A 651 31.50 -30.94 -47.97
CA LYS A 651 32.83 -31.36 -48.51
C LYS A 651 33.88 -30.23 -48.38
N THR A 652 33.45 -28.97 -48.32
CA THR A 652 34.34 -27.79 -48.20
C THR A 652 33.83 -26.82 -47.13
N LEU A 653 34.77 -26.28 -46.35
CA LEU A 653 34.44 -25.24 -45.36
C LEU A 653 34.11 -23.90 -46.05
N THR A 654 33.22 -23.13 -45.46
CA THR A 654 32.89 -21.78 -45.93
C THR A 654 34.16 -20.88 -45.80
N PRO A 655 34.45 -20.00 -46.75
CA PRO A 655 35.58 -19.06 -46.66
C PRO A 655 35.56 -18.25 -45.34
N ARG A 656 34.40 -17.89 -44.85
CA ARG A 656 34.25 -17.16 -43.57
C ARG A 656 34.73 -17.97 -42.36
N PHE A 657 34.50 -19.28 -42.32
CA PHE A 657 35.01 -20.14 -41.25
C PHE A 657 36.55 -20.18 -41.25
N ILE A 658 37.15 -20.35 -42.42
CA ILE A 658 38.62 -20.39 -42.60
C ILE A 658 39.22 -19.05 -42.17
N THR A 659 38.69 -17.92 -42.68
CA THR A 659 39.20 -16.57 -42.34
C THR A 659 39.12 -16.33 -40.84
N ARG A 660 38.02 -16.66 -40.22
CA ARG A 660 37.81 -16.42 -38.78
C ARG A 660 38.76 -17.25 -37.91
N THR A 661 39.00 -18.52 -38.28
CA THR A 661 39.93 -19.39 -37.60
C THR A 661 41.38 -18.85 -37.72
N LEU A 662 41.78 -18.41 -38.90
CA LEU A 662 43.11 -17.84 -39.12
C LEU A 662 43.35 -16.52 -38.36
N GLU A 663 42.35 -15.63 -38.30
CA GLU A 663 42.41 -14.41 -37.50
C GLU A 663 42.65 -14.69 -36.02
N LYS A 664 41.98 -15.71 -35.48
CA LYS A 664 42.14 -16.11 -34.07
C LYS A 664 43.52 -16.70 -33.77
N ILE A 665 44.05 -17.56 -34.65
CA ILE A 665 45.36 -18.14 -34.50
C ILE A 665 46.46 -17.07 -34.57
N LYS A 666 46.29 -16.04 -35.43
CA LYS A 666 47.24 -14.91 -35.51
C LYS A 666 47.25 -14.05 -34.25
N LYS A 667 46.12 -13.95 -33.56
CA LYS A 667 45.99 -13.19 -32.30
C LYS A 667 46.48 -13.96 -31.06
N SER A 668 46.62 -15.29 -31.14
CA SER A 668 47.10 -16.14 -30.06
C SER A 668 48.62 -16.38 -30.07
N LYS A 669 49.34 -15.94 -31.11
CA LYS A 669 50.81 -15.79 -31.18
C LYS A 669 51.18 -14.34 -30.84
#